data_130ce2679a0e86ff82e853598ab488bb
#
_entry.id   130ce2679a0e86ff82e853598ab488bb
#
_cell.length_a   1.000
_cell.length_b   1.000
_cell.length_c   1.000
_cell.angle_alpha   90.00
_cell.angle_beta   90.00
_cell.angle_gamma   90.00
#
_symmetry.space_group_name_H-M   'P 1'
#
loop_
_entity.id
_entity.type
_entity.pdbx_description
1 polymer ?
#
loop_
_entity_poly.entity_id
_entity_poly.type
_entity_poly.pdbx_seq_one_letter_code
_entity_poly.pdbx_strand_id
1 'polypeptide(L)'
;MRKLLFFLASAALLAAGCQEEMTNPSEQASRLGFNASTENFAVISKTAMDADRDILWSEGDQLAIFMDSPTASLFKVADETAGTANGRFILIGEQNGKADSDKNVAIYPYQNDLVCGNTNSGYQITNIVLPEKQNFVDGSFGNGAFFMAAFSENEDLKFKNISGALKLQLTGSTTIKSVKLEGNNGEKLAGKATATVYTDGTVPSIAMADDAASAVTIDCGKGVKIKTSTVTTFIFALPPVTFSKGFTITLTTSDNSTKTLKTSASSEIARSSILAMPVRDVRDDIHLTFTESDEIIANPERGFYAARSTTYPLNVNDIKAKRLENITIFHIGYQIPAEDYIPESSTSKNVTSISRIKNEMQMLRDNGAKCVIRFAYSDDTNEKPWDATPEWVAKHIAQIKPILQEYGDVIITFQAGFVGVWGEWYYTDHFDYENGNDNYALRKQVIDAMLEALPSDRTVALRTPLFKKEMYAGSYSNILTEQTAYDGSALARLSCFNDCFLASSTDQGTFSGNDSREYWKNETKYVFMGGETCAAFDDKNWNGKQDAGEEDIEYCKCNPKDGISPAVKVMEDYHWSYLNMDYNQNVINNWSKDGCMNEIQRRLGYRLSLTDVYHSRTAVAGGIFSVNINIKNSGFAAPMNGRGVELILVDKDGKKTVYDLSKEVDPRYWFAGGTYTFEKSLQLPAEAIGECTMYLSLPDPKPTLHDNPKFSIRLANADIWNESKGYNKLFDFTVVEKAEDAIPPQSEDVTIGEEFDPWEK
;
A
#
# COMPACT_ATOMS: atom_id res chain seq x y z
N MET A 1 27.29 29.52 -11.41
CA MET A 1 28.09 30.73 -11.16
C MET A 1 27.65 31.38 -9.85
N ARG A 2 28.61 31.54 -8.95
CA ARG A 2 28.70 32.57 -7.87
C ARG A 2 27.69 32.46 -6.71
N LYS A 3 28.06 32.51 -5.43
CA LYS A 3 29.25 32.63 -4.55
C LYS A 3 28.68 32.57 -3.13
N LEU A 4 29.06 31.74 -2.19
CA LEU A 4 30.12 31.92 -1.17
C LEU A 4 30.27 33.35 -0.58
N LEU A 5 30.08 33.44 0.76
CA LEU A 5 30.83 34.26 1.73
C LEU A 5 30.14 34.18 3.09
N PHE A 6 30.74 33.51 4.11
CA PHE A 6 31.55 34.08 5.19
C PHE A 6 30.83 35.06 6.12
N PHE A 7 30.72 34.71 7.40
CA PHE A 7 31.12 35.59 8.50
C PHE A 7 31.59 34.80 9.73
N LEU A 8 32.90 34.98 10.04
CA LEU A 8 33.50 34.73 11.33
C LEU A 8 33.24 35.91 12.26
N ALA A 9 32.95 35.69 13.52
CA ALA A 9 33.22 36.62 14.58
C ALA A 9 33.58 35.88 15.86
N SER A 10 34.75 36.16 16.31
CA SER A 10 35.45 35.72 17.50
C SER A 10 34.88 36.34 18.78
N ALA A 11 34.86 35.63 19.89
CA ALA A 11 35.17 36.20 21.21
C ALA A 11 35.71 35.10 22.13
N ALA A 12 36.88 35.39 22.66
CA ALA A 12 37.67 34.52 23.49
C ALA A 12 37.37 34.74 25.00
N LEU A 13 37.90 33.81 25.82
CA LEU A 13 38.21 33.79 27.23
C LEU A 13 37.08 33.39 28.23
N LEU A 14 37.24 32.21 28.86
CA LEU A 14 38.00 32.04 30.08
C LEU A 14 38.27 30.54 30.34
N ALA A 15 39.53 30.23 30.58
CA ALA A 15 40.05 28.93 30.98
C ALA A 15 39.71 28.62 32.43
N ALA A 16 39.23 27.36 32.66
CA ALA A 16 39.50 26.65 33.91
C ALA A 16 39.74 25.19 33.48
N GLY A 17 40.95 24.70 33.67
CA GLY A 17 41.44 23.46 33.17
C GLY A 17 40.84 22.23 33.80
N CYS A 18 40.55 21.25 32.93
CA CYS A 18 40.80 19.84 33.19
C CYS A 18 41.71 19.39 32.08
N GLN A 19 42.96 19.02 32.42
CA GLN A 19 43.86 18.30 31.51
C GLN A 19 43.27 16.92 31.28
N GLU A 20 42.62 16.71 30.11
CA GLU A 20 42.62 15.39 29.50
C GLU A 20 44.05 15.17 28.99
N GLU A 21 44.73 14.20 29.55
CA GLU A 21 45.95 13.67 29.01
C GLU A 21 45.70 13.21 27.58
N MET A 22 46.22 13.95 26.59
CA MET A 22 46.32 13.44 25.22
C MET A 22 47.34 12.31 25.26
N THR A 23 46.86 11.08 25.33
CA THR A 23 47.70 9.89 25.17
C THR A 23 48.33 9.91 23.79
N ASN A 24 49.65 9.87 23.76
CA ASN A 24 50.49 9.83 22.58
C ASN A 24 50.13 8.59 21.73
N PRO A 25 49.97 8.64 20.39
CA PRO A 25 49.68 7.47 19.57
C PRO A 25 50.74 6.34 19.69
N SER A 26 51.93 6.63 20.21
CA SER A 26 52.96 5.64 20.47
C SER A 26 52.77 4.84 21.75
N GLU A 27 51.92 5.28 22.71
CA GLU A 27 51.62 4.52 23.93
C GLU A 27 50.46 3.48 23.73
N GLN A 28 49.62 3.66 22.73
CA GLN A 28 48.54 2.70 22.40
C GLN A 28 49.09 1.38 21.82
N ALA A 29 50.24 1.40 21.18
CA ALA A 29 50.91 0.23 20.56
C ALA A 29 51.54 -0.72 21.57
N SER A 30 51.66 -0.36 22.87
CA SER A 30 52.28 -1.15 23.93
C SER A 30 51.29 -1.75 24.95
N ARG A 31 50.00 -1.45 24.84
CA ARG A 31 48.98 -2.03 25.75
C ARG A 31 48.68 -3.45 25.37
N LEU A 32 48.56 -4.35 26.36
CA LEU A 32 48.13 -5.72 26.18
C LEU A 32 46.76 -5.72 25.51
N GLY A 33 46.59 -6.52 24.44
CA GLY A 33 45.36 -6.57 23.70
C GLY A 33 45.10 -7.91 23.04
N PHE A 34 43.81 -8.22 22.80
CA PHE A 34 43.36 -9.46 22.16
C PHE A 34 42.52 -9.12 20.93
N ASN A 35 42.62 -9.94 19.88
CA ASN A 35 41.67 -9.92 18.76
C ASN A 35 40.50 -10.81 19.11
N ALA A 36 39.27 -10.36 18.83
CA ALA A 36 38.08 -11.12 19.13
C ALA A 36 37.15 -11.19 17.93
N SER A 37 36.81 -12.39 17.48
CA SER A 37 35.85 -12.61 16.44
C SER A 37 34.55 -13.22 17.01
N THR A 38 33.40 -12.84 16.45
CA THR A 38 32.09 -13.35 16.83
C THR A 38 31.69 -14.57 16.00
N GLU A 39 30.74 -15.37 16.52
CA GLU A 39 30.05 -16.45 15.81
C GLU A 39 28.71 -15.96 15.30
N ASN A 40 28.38 -16.25 14.04
CA ASN A 40 27.07 -15.92 13.47
C ASN A 40 25.98 -16.89 13.94
N PHE A 41 24.72 -16.46 13.91
CA PHE A 41 23.60 -17.33 14.23
C PHE A 41 23.44 -18.46 13.21
N ALA A 42 23.16 -19.67 13.72
CA ALA A 42 22.80 -20.81 12.89
C ALA A 42 21.41 -20.62 12.25
N VAL A 43 21.25 -21.13 11.01
CA VAL A 43 19.95 -21.07 10.29
C VAL A 43 19.04 -22.19 10.78
N ILE A 44 18.04 -21.92 11.58
CA ILE A 44 17.03 -22.90 12.03
C ILE A 44 15.59 -22.47 11.68
N SER A 45 15.32 -21.58 10.74
CA SER A 45 13.95 -21.28 10.34
C SER A 45 13.72 -21.33 8.84
N LYS A 46 12.55 -21.87 8.42
CA LYS A 46 12.09 -21.98 7.04
C LYS A 46 11.48 -20.69 6.49
N THR A 47 11.47 -19.59 7.25
CA THR A 47 10.93 -18.30 6.82
C THR A 47 12.07 -17.34 6.49
N ALA A 48 11.92 -16.56 5.41
CA ALA A 48 12.91 -15.62 4.92
C ALA A 48 13.37 -14.64 6.01
N MET A 49 14.69 -14.46 6.15
CA MET A 49 15.31 -13.49 7.03
C MET A 49 16.28 -12.62 6.23
N ASP A 50 16.50 -11.38 6.70
CA ASP A 50 17.45 -10.43 6.14
C ASP A 50 18.90 -10.98 6.09
N ALA A 51 19.68 -10.46 5.16
CA ALA A 51 21.00 -10.95 4.79
C ALA A 51 22.09 -10.75 5.88
N ASP A 52 21.87 -9.90 6.89
CA ASP A 52 22.87 -9.51 7.88
C ASP A 52 22.61 -10.17 9.23
N ARG A 53 23.24 -11.33 9.45
CA ARG A 53 23.16 -12.13 10.71
C ARG A 53 24.39 -12.00 11.58
N ASP A 54 25.20 -11.02 11.34
CA ASP A 54 26.47 -10.82 12.02
C ASP A 54 26.25 -10.20 13.41
N ILE A 55 26.85 -10.80 14.44
CA ILE A 55 26.98 -10.16 15.74
C ILE A 55 28.17 -9.23 15.66
N LEU A 56 27.95 -7.93 15.83
CA LEU A 56 28.98 -6.90 15.73
C LEU A 56 29.33 -6.39 17.12
N TRP A 57 30.62 -6.13 17.35
CA TRP A 57 31.12 -5.47 18.55
C TRP A 57 30.66 -4.00 18.54
N SER A 58 30.04 -3.57 19.62
CA SER A 58 29.55 -2.19 19.78
C SER A 58 30.57 -1.32 20.51
N GLU A 59 30.54 -0.02 20.26
CA GLU A 59 31.31 0.93 21.05
C GLU A 59 31.03 0.76 22.54
N GLY A 60 32.10 0.64 23.35
CA GLY A 60 31.98 0.43 24.78
C GLY A 60 31.91 -1.02 25.24
N ASP A 61 31.82 -2.01 24.32
CA ASP A 61 31.83 -3.42 24.69
C ASP A 61 33.07 -3.82 25.49
N GLN A 62 32.84 -4.64 26.52
CA GLN A 62 33.88 -5.05 27.47
C GLN A 62 33.91 -6.58 27.61
N LEU A 63 35.14 -7.12 27.68
CA LEU A 63 35.42 -8.55 27.90
C LEU A 63 36.04 -8.78 29.25
N ALA A 64 35.71 -9.90 29.90
CA ALA A 64 36.50 -10.49 30.96
C ALA A 64 37.42 -11.54 30.36
N ILE A 65 38.77 -11.38 30.55
CA ILE A 65 39.75 -12.33 30.07
C ILE A 65 40.58 -12.83 31.27
N PHE A 66 40.59 -14.14 31.42
CA PHE A 66 41.34 -14.86 32.46
C PHE A 66 42.62 -15.45 31.81
N MET A 67 43.74 -14.89 32.11
CA MET A 67 45.06 -15.25 31.55
C MET A 67 45.80 -16.16 32.50
N ASP A 68 45.40 -17.45 32.55
CA ASP A 68 45.87 -18.46 33.54
C ASP A 68 45.70 -17.93 35.00
N SER A 69 44.57 -17.26 35.25
CA SER A 69 44.23 -16.62 36.52
C SER A 69 42.77 -16.90 36.90
N PRO A 70 42.40 -17.06 38.18
CA PRO A 70 41.02 -17.16 38.61
C PRO A 70 40.25 -15.85 38.54
N THR A 71 40.98 -14.72 38.43
CA THR A 71 40.43 -13.35 38.38
C THR A 71 40.56 -12.76 36.97
N ALA A 72 39.50 -12.18 36.47
CA ALA A 72 39.47 -11.58 35.14
C ALA A 72 40.25 -10.25 35.07
N SER A 73 40.86 -9.97 33.92
CA SER A 73 41.25 -8.65 33.50
C SER A 73 40.19 -8.04 32.62
N LEU A 74 39.96 -6.71 32.72
CA LEU A 74 38.96 -5.97 31.98
C LEU A 74 39.58 -5.42 30.69
N PHE A 75 38.99 -5.80 29.55
CA PHE A 75 39.35 -5.29 28.23
C PHE A 75 38.15 -4.57 27.60
N LYS A 76 38.43 -3.49 26.87
CA LYS A 76 37.43 -2.73 26.10
C LYS A 76 37.73 -2.77 24.61
N VAL A 77 36.71 -2.83 23.76
CA VAL A 77 36.84 -2.72 22.30
C VAL A 77 37.52 -1.42 21.92
N ALA A 78 38.50 -1.46 21.02
CA ALA A 78 39.11 -0.29 20.43
C ALA A 78 38.12 0.38 19.47
N ASP A 79 37.99 1.70 19.55
CA ASP A 79 36.96 2.48 18.85
C ASP A 79 37.04 2.28 17.32
N GLU A 80 38.24 2.10 16.75
CA GLU A 80 38.44 1.84 15.32
C GLU A 80 37.95 0.47 14.83
N THR A 81 37.65 -0.47 15.73
CA THR A 81 37.18 -1.81 15.39
C THR A 81 35.70 -2.03 15.83
N ALA A 82 35.09 -1.07 16.51
CA ALA A 82 33.68 -1.09 16.81
C ALA A 82 32.83 -1.06 15.53
N GLY A 83 31.69 -1.71 15.54
CA GLY A 83 30.81 -1.88 14.36
C GLY A 83 31.22 -3.04 13.45
N THR A 84 32.15 -3.89 13.84
CA THR A 84 32.60 -5.06 13.06
C THR A 84 32.49 -6.35 13.84
N ALA A 85 32.50 -7.51 13.16
CA ALA A 85 32.53 -8.82 13.79
C ALA A 85 33.95 -9.21 14.31
N ASN A 86 34.97 -8.43 13.97
CA ASN A 86 36.37 -8.65 14.37
C ASN A 86 36.87 -7.42 15.12
N GLY A 87 36.84 -7.49 16.44
CA GLY A 87 37.24 -6.41 17.32
C GLY A 87 38.67 -6.57 17.87
N ARG A 88 39.37 -5.45 18.08
CA ARG A 88 40.58 -5.40 18.90
C ARG A 88 40.19 -4.91 20.29
N PHE A 89 40.53 -5.67 21.32
CA PHE A 89 40.24 -5.36 22.72
C PHE A 89 41.53 -5.00 23.47
N ILE A 90 41.50 -3.91 24.20
CA ILE A 90 42.65 -3.34 24.87
C ILE A 90 42.39 -3.35 26.37
N LEU A 91 43.42 -3.72 27.16
CA LEU A 91 43.34 -3.71 28.63
C LEU A 91 43.10 -2.28 29.14
N ILE A 92 42.04 -2.14 29.97
CA ILE A 92 41.66 -0.84 30.60
C ILE A 92 41.66 -0.87 32.14
N GLY A 93 41.84 -2.03 32.75
CA GLY A 93 41.93 -2.23 34.20
C GLY A 93 43.24 -2.82 34.64
N GLU A 94 43.24 -3.43 35.81
CA GLU A 94 44.42 -4.16 36.34
C GLU A 94 44.60 -5.44 35.52
N GLN A 95 45.89 -5.75 35.25
CA GLN A 95 46.22 -7.03 34.64
C GLN A 95 46.27 -8.12 35.71
N ASN A 96 45.35 -9.08 35.59
CA ASN A 96 45.32 -10.29 36.38
C ASN A 96 45.80 -11.48 35.54
N GLY A 97 46.85 -12.19 35.99
CA GLY A 97 47.44 -13.28 35.23
C GLY A 97 48.59 -12.86 34.30
N LYS A 98 48.99 -13.79 33.39
CA LYS A 98 50.19 -13.67 32.57
C LYS A 98 49.85 -13.08 31.18
N ALA A 99 50.59 -12.06 30.77
CA ALA A 99 50.40 -11.41 29.47
C ALA A 99 50.70 -12.36 28.28
N ASP A 100 51.60 -13.32 28.47
CA ASP A 100 52.01 -14.34 27.49
C ASP A 100 51.34 -15.72 27.75
N SER A 101 50.14 -15.71 28.33
CA SER A 101 49.40 -16.91 28.66
C SER A 101 49.01 -17.72 27.42
N ASP A 102 49.22 -19.06 27.49
CA ASP A 102 48.67 -20.04 26.57
C ASP A 102 47.32 -20.59 27.03
N LYS A 103 46.68 -19.98 28.04
CA LYS A 103 45.40 -20.37 28.65
C LYS A 103 44.49 -19.15 28.85
N ASN A 104 44.06 -18.59 27.73
CA ASN A 104 43.19 -17.43 27.76
C ASN A 104 41.74 -17.84 27.67
N VAL A 105 41.01 -17.73 28.77
CA VAL A 105 39.56 -17.94 28.82
C VAL A 105 38.88 -16.60 28.83
N ALA A 106 37.88 -16.39 27.97
CA ALA A 106 37.18 -15.14 27.86
C ALA A 106 35.66 -15.28 27.87
N ILE A 107 34.98 -14.27 28.40
CA ILE A 107 33.52 -14.15 28.35
C ILE A 107 33.09 -12.72 28.05
N TYR A 108 32.06 -12.59 27.25
CA TYR A 108 31.29 -11.37 27.00
C TYR A 108 29.85 -11.55 27.51
N PRO A 109 29.23 -10.56 28.13
CA PRO A 109 29.84 -9.27 28.56
C PRO A 109 30.72 -9.44 29.82
N TYR A 110 31.57 -8.44 30.04
CA TYR A 110 32.27 -8.32 31.33
C TYR A 110 31.28 -8.13 32.47
N GLN A 111 31.49 -8.80 33.59
CA GLN A 111 30.81 -8.57 34.85
C GLN A 111 31.82 -8.56 36.00
N ASN A 112 31.49 -7.84 37.07
CA ASN A 112 32.30 -7.87 38.27
C ASN A 112 32.21 -9.24 38.96
N ASP A 113 33.23 -9.58 39.74
CA ASP A 113 33.28 -10.74 40.61
C ASP A 113 33.20 -12.12 39.89
N LEU A 114 33.44 -12.14 38.58
CA LEU A 114 33.58 -13.38 37.81
C LEU A 114 34.79 -14.16 38.30
N VAL A 115 34.64 -15.48 38.48
CA VAL A 115 35.71 -16.40 38.88
C VAL A 115 35.84 -17.52 37.87
N CYS A 116 37.08 -17.77 37.42
CA CYS A 116 37.39 -18.87 36.52
C CYS A 116 38.13 -19.98 37.29
N GLY A 117 37.61 -21.19 37.25
CA GLY A 117 38.21 -22.38 37.87
C GLY A 117 38.47 -23.48 36.84
N ASN A 118 39.51 -24.30 37.08
CA ASN A 118 39.82 -25.45 36.26
C ASN A 118 38.86 -26.61 36.48
N THR A 119 38.55 -27.33 35.42
CA THR A 119 37.81 -28.61 35.47
C THR A 119 38.57 -29.72 34.75
N ASN A 120 38.09 -30.96 34.78
CA ASN A 120 38.73 -32.07 34.07
C ASN A 120 38.73 -31.91 32.53
N SER A 121 37.83 -31.09 31.97
CA SER A 121 37.66 -30.92 30.51
C SER A 121 37.81 -29.49 30.01
N GLY A 122 38.25 -28.58 30.88
CA GLY A 122 38.39 -27.15 30.51
C GLY A 122 38.24 -26.21 31.70
N TYR A 123 37.40 -25.21 31.61
CA TYR A 123 37.25 -24.13 32.61
C TYR A 123 35.78 -23.91 32.94
N GLN A 124 35.47 -23.49 34.16
CA GLN A 124 34.18 -22.99 34.58
C GLN A 124 34.30 -21.52 34.98
N ILE A 125 33.44 -20.69 34.41
CA ILE A 125 33.27 -19.30 34.82
C ILE A 125 32.00 -19.24 35.68
N THR A 126 32.14 -18.84 36.92
CA THR A 126 31.06 -18.71 37.92
C THR A 126 30.73 -17.25 38.20
N ASN A 127 29.66 -17.02 38.95
CA ASN A 127 29.13 -15.70 39.30
C ASN A 127 28.58 -14.90 38.07
N ILE A 128 28.31 -15.57 36.97
CA ILE A 128 27.62 -14.96 35.83
C ILE A 128 26.19 -14.65 36.24
N VAL A 129 25.66 -13.50 35.85
CA VAL A 129 24.29 -13.10 36.06
C VAL A 129 23.67 -12.68 34.73
N LEU A 130 22.75 -13.49 34.19
CA LEU A 130 21.94 -13.10 33.04
C LEU A 130 20.92 -12.07 33.49
N PRO A 131 20.77 -10.93 32.74
CA PRO A 131 19.90 -9.83 33.18
C PRO A 131 18.41 -10.23 33.11
N GLU A 132 17.69 -10.04 34.24
CA GLU A 132 16.22 -10.14 34.27
C GLU A 132 15.54 -9.01 33.49
N LYS A 133 16.26 -7.92 33.26
CA LYS A 133 15.82 -6.74 32.53
C LYS A 133 16.80 -6.43 31.41
N GLN A 134 16.32 -6.48 30.17
CA GLN A 134 17.05 -6.15 28.95
C GLN A 134 16.52 -4.84 28.36
N ASN A 135 17.38 -4.03 27.77
CA ASN A 135 16.93 -2.79 27.13
C ASN A 135 16.44 -3.06 25.70
N PHE A 136 15.37 -2.39 25.30
CA PHE A 136 14.88 -2.47 23.92
C PHE A 136 15.89 -1.86 22.94
N VAL A 137 16.19 -2.61 21.88
CA VAL A 137 16.87 -2.15 20.66
C VAL A 137 16.13 -2.77 19.47
N ASP A 138 15.61 -1.92 18.57
CA ASP A 138 14.82 -2.42 17.43
C ASP A 138 15.67 -3.31 16.52
N GLY A 139 15.19 -4.52 16.27
CA GLY A 139 15.86 -5.51 15.44
C GLY A 139 17.11 -6.16 16.07
N SER A 140 17.45 -5.84 17.33
CA SER A 140 18.61 -6.38 18.04
C SER A 140 18.29 -6.70 19.51
N PHE A 141 19.24 -7.29 20.21
CA PHE A 141 19.18 -7.45 21.66
C PHE A 141 19.89 -6.27 22.38
N GLY A 142 19.48 -6.03 23.62
CA GLY A 142 20.09 -4.96 24.42
C GLY A 142 21.55 -5.24 24.75
N ASN A 143 22.37 -4.18 24.87
CA ASN A 143 23.77 -4.29 25.25
C ASN A 143 23.95 -5.12 26.53
N GLY A 144 24.91 -6.05 26.50
CA GLY A 144 25.23 -6.90 27.65
C GLY A 144 24.20 -8.01 27.94
N ALA A 145 23.20 -8.20 27.10
CA ALA A 145 22.19 -9.25 27.29
C ALA A 145 22.60 -10.59 26.67
N PHE A 146 23.38 -10.57 25.61
CA PHE A 146 23.78 -11.76 24.88
C PHE A 146 25.17 -12.24 25.28
N PHE A 147 25.30 -13.51 25.67
CA PHE A 147 26.54 -14.05 26.24
C PHE A 147 27.29 -14.90 25.22
N MET A 148 28.62 -14.71 25.19
CA MET A 148 29.58 -15.46 24.38
C MET A 148 30.81 -15.83 25.19
N ALA A 149 31.46 -16.93 24.87
CA ALA A 149 32.68 -17.36 25.54
C ALA A 149 33.71 -17.87 24.55
N ALA A 150 34.98 -17.78 24.90
CA ALA A 150 36.09 -18.28 24.10
C ALA A 150 37.19 -18.89 24.95
N PHE A 151 37.97 -19.79 24.35
CA PHE A 151 39.26 -20.26 24.80
C PHE A 151 40.26 -20.08 23.69
N SER A 152 41.49 -19.64 24.05
CA SER A 152 42.60 -19.52 23.11
C SER A 152 43.95 -19.72 23.77
N GLU A 153 44.86 -20.34 23.05
CA GLU A 153 46.27 -20.49 23.45
C GLU A 153 47.13 -19.27 23.03
N ASN A 154 46.53 -18.26 22.44
CA ASN A 154 47.17 -17.04 21.96
C ASN A 154 46.26 -15.82 22.11
N GLU A 155 46.59 -14.68 21.47
CA GLU A 155 45.81 -13.44 21.54
C GLU A 155 44.58 -13.38 20.62
N ASP A 156 44.30 -14.43 19.83
CA ASP A 156 43.13 -14.50 18.92
C ASP A 156 42.01 -15.30 19.55
N LEU A 157 41.01 -14.60 20.06
CA LEU A 157 39.82 -15.17 20.71
C LEU A 157 38.70 -15.38 19.68
N LYS A 158 38.28 -16.63 19.48
CA LYS A 158 37.15 -16.98 18.62
C LYS A 158 35.94 -17.26 19.50
N PHE A 159 35.14 -16.20 19.72
CA PHE A 159 33.95 -16.30 20.56
C PHE A 159 32.90 -17.24 19.96
N LYS A 160 32.30 -18.02 20.81
CA LYS A 160 31.16 -18.89 20.54
C LYS A 160 29.98 -18.40 21.36
N ASN A 161 28.80 -18.31 20.73
CA ASN A 161 27.57 -17.97 21.42
C ASN A 161 27.23 -19.03 22.48
N ILE A 162 26.93 -18.63 23.70
CA ILE A 162 26.38 -19.50 24.74
C ILE A 162 24.90 -19.19 25.02
N SER A 163 24.38 -18.15 24.39
CA SER A 163 22.95 -17.76 24.36
C SER A 163 22.30 -18.16 23.04
N GLY A 164 20.98 -18.19 23.03
CA GLY A 164 20.10 -18.14 21.88
C GLY A 164 19.17 -16.93 21.97
N ALA A 165 18.19 -16.79 21.08
CA ALA A 165 17.28 -15.66 21.07
C ALA A 165 15.84 -16.03 20.71
N LEU A 166 14.86 -15.30 21.25
CA LEU A 166 13.47 -15.28 20.80
C LEU A 166 13.19 -13.94 20.11
N LYS A 167 12.72 -13.99 18.86
CA LYS A 167 12.34 -12.82 18.06
C LYS A 167 10.83 -12.67 18.05
N LEU A 168 10.32 -11.60 18.66
CA LEU A 168 8.92 -11.20 18.64
C LEU A 168 8.74 -10.04 17.67
N GLN A 169 7.80 -10.14 16.75
CA GLN A 169 7.50 -9.14 15.74
C GLN A 169 6.07 -8.63 15.93
N LEU A 170 5.92 -7.32 16.13
CA LEU A 170 4.63 -6.69 16.41
C LEU A 170 4.28 -5.62 15.40
N THR A 171 3.00 -5.56 15.04
CA THR A 171 2.32 -4.40 14.44
C THR A 171 1.17 -3.97 15.36
N GLY A 172 0.67 -2.75 15.20
CA GLY A 172 -0.44 -2.28 16.04
C GLY A 172 -0.52 -0.75 16.12
N SER A 173 -1.34 -0.25 17.03
CA SER A 173 -1.56 1.19 17.24
C SER A 173 -1.25 1.68 18.66
N THR A 174 -0.58 0.86 19.47
CA THR A 174 -0.31 1.12 20.87
C THR A 174 1.16 1.49 21.15
N THR A 175 1.44 2.00 22.36
CA THR A 175 2.81 2.26 22.84
C THR A 175 3.15 1.26 23.93
N ILE A 176 4.19 0.45 23.72
CA ILE A 176 4.65 -0.60 24.64
C ILE A 176 5.70 -0.05 25.59
N LYS A 177 5.48 -0.18 26.90
CA LYS A 177 6.43 0.14 27.97
C LYS A 177 7.39 -0.98 28.30
N SER A 178 6.89 -2.21 28.27
CA SER A 178 7.71 -3.39 28.52
C SER A 178 7.11 -4.63 27.89
N VAL A 179 7.99 -5.59 27.60
CA VAL A 179 7.62 -6.92 27.10
C VAL A 179 8.22 -7.96 28.06
N LYS A 180 7.40 -8.71 28.80
CA LYS A 180 7.82 -9.78 29.71
C LYS A 180 7.61 -11.12 29.04
N LEU A 181 8.63 -11.97 29.03
CA LEU A 181 8.58 -13.38 28.64
C LEU A 181 8.66 -14.25 29.88
N GLU A 182 7.81 -15.27 29.98
CA GLU A 182 7.79 -16.22 31.10
C GLU A 182 7.52 -17.64 30.59
N GLY A 183 8.34 -18.60 31.05
CA GLY A 183 8.15 -20.01 30.73
C GLY A 183 6.96 -20.61 31.50
N ASN A 184 6.05 -21.33 30.83
CA ASN A 184 4.82 -21.84 31.44
C ASN A 184 5.07 -23.05 32.40
N ASN A 185 6.31 -23.56 32.43
CA ASN A 185 6.71 -24.66 33.34
C ASN A 185 7.84 -24.26 34.30
N GLY A 186 8.09 -22.96 34.46
CA GLY A 186 9.10 -22.42 35.37
C GLY A 186 10.54 -22.57 34.86
N GLU A 187 10.71 -22.64 33.53
CA GLU A 187 12.02 -22.69 32.88
C GLU A 187 12.85 -21.46 33.28
N LYS A 188 14.14 -21.65 33.56
CA LYS A 188 15.03 -20.62 34.08
C LYS A 188 15.58 -19.75 32.94
N LEU A 189 15.29 -18.45 32.97
CA LEU A 189 15.57 -17.54 31.86
C LEU A 189 16.60 -16.44 32.19
N ALA A 190 16.72 -16.06 33.46
CA ALA A 190 17.60 -14.98 33.91
C ALA A 190 18.09 -15.22 35.34
N GLY A 191 19.16 -14.52 35.77
CA GLY A 191 19.74 -14.71 37.11
C GLY A 191 21.09 -15.44 37.07
N LYS A 192 21.47 -16.05 38.17
CA LYS A 192 22.77 -16.71 38.32
C LYS A 192 22.97 -17.88 37.38
N ALA A 193 24.18 -17.95 36.82
CA ALA A 193 24.58 -19.02 35.90
C ALA A 193 26.07 -19.36 36.02
N THR A 194 26.43 -20.49 35.41
CA THR A 194 27.81 -20.96 35.27
C THR A 194 28.04 -21.29 33.79
N ALA A 195 29.12 -20.77 33.19
CA ALA A 195 29.54 -21.16 31.84
C ALA A 195 30.66 -22.20 31.92
N THR A 196 30.64 -23.21 31.04
CA THR A 196 31.72 -24.17 30.86
C THR A 196 32.37 -23.92 29.50
N VAL A 197 33.69 -23.71 29.52
CA VAL A 197 34.51 -23.45 28.33
C VAL A 197 35.50 -24.60 28.17
N TYR A 198 35.44 -25.28 27.04
CA TYR A 198 36.23 -26.48 26.77
C TYR A 198 37.51 -26.14 26.01
N THR A 199 38.57 -26.93 26.22
CA THR A 199 39.89 -26.77 25.57
C THR A 199 40.07 -27.70 24.37
N ASP A 200 39.15 -28.63 24.13
CA ASP A 200 39.21 -29.62 23.06
C ASP A 200 38.45 -29.19 21.77
N GLY A 201 37.96 -27.96 21.73
CA GLY A 201 37.18 -27.46 20.61
C GLY A 201 35.67 -27.70 20.73
N THR A 202 35.23 -28.36 21.82
CA THR A 202 33.79 -28.46 22.15
C THR A 202 33.24 -27.07 22.38
N VAL A 203 32.01 -26.80 21.87
CA VAL A 203 31.36 -25.49 22.02
C VAL A 203 31.03 -25.23 23.50
N PRO A 204 31.27 -23.98 23.99
CA PRO A 204 30.97 -23.66 25.39
C PRO A 204 29.47 -23.75 25.67
N SER A 205 29.13 -23.98 26.94
CA SER A 205 27.76 -24.10 27.43
C SER A 205 27.51 -23.21 28.64
N ILE A 206 26.22 -22.91 28.91
CA ILE A 206 25.80 -22.17 30.11
C ILE A 206 24.73 -22.97 30.82
N ALA A 207 24.78 -23.00 32.14
CA ALA A 207 23.79 -23.65 33.01
C ALA A 207 23.26 -22.62 34.00
N MET A 208 21.94 -22.52 34.10
CA MET A 208 21.27 -21.66 35.08
C MET A 208 21.26 -22.27 36.47
N ALA A 209 21.34 -21.45 37.50
CA ALA A 209 21.18 -21.92 38.88
C ALA A 209 19.73 -22.27 39.19
N ASP A 210 19.50 -23.13 40.18
CA ASP A 210 18.17 -23.59 40.59
C ASP A 210 17.28 -22.43 41.09
N ASP A 211 17.88 -21.41 41.71
CA ASP A 211 17.23 -20.17 42.21
C ASP A 211 17.07 -19.07 41.15
N ALA A 212 17.45 -19.31 39.90
CA ALA A 212 17.31 -18.36 38.82
C ALA A 212 15.83 -18.05 38.48
N ALA A 213 15.58 -16.88 37.95
CA ALA A 213 14.23 -16.38 37.59
C ALA A 213 13.68 -17.10 36.35
N SER A 214 12.35 -17.32 36.33
CA SER A 214 11.63 -17.91 35.20
C SER A 214 11.09 -16.88 34.22
N ALA A 215 11.42 -15.61 34.38
CA ALA A 215 10.98 -14.53 33.53
C ALA A 215 12.12 -13.59 33.15
N VAL A 216 11.99 -12.96 31.99
CA VAL A 216 12.87 -11.89 31.50
C VAL A 216 12.02 -10.78 30.89
N THR A 217 12.42 -9.52 31.05
CA THR A 217 11.65 -8.36 30.60
C THR A 217 12.50 -7.46 29.71
N ILE A 218 12.01 -7.13 28.54
CA ILE A 218 12.55 -6.03 27.72
C ILE A 218 11.91 -4.73 28.20
N ASP A 219 12.74 -3.78 28.63
CA ASP A 219 12.33 -2.44 29.05
C ASP A 219 12.39 -1.48 27.84
N CYS A 220 11.26 -0.89 27.51
CA CYS A 220 11.11 0.08 26.42
C CYS A 220 11.34 1.54 26.87
N GLY A 221 11.83 1.79 28.07
CA GLY A 221 12.14 3.12 28.57
C GLY A 221 10.93 4.06 28.56
N LYS A 222 10.97 5.09 27.71
CA LYS A 222 9.85 6.04 27.54
C LYS A 222 8.66 5.46 26.77
N GLY A 223 8.77 4.25 26.26
CA GLY A 223 7.78 3.56 25.43
C GLY A 223 8.17 3.52 23.97
N VAL A 224 7.83 2.41 23.33
CA VAL A 224 8.03 2.14 21.89
C VAL A 224 6.67 2.17 21.21
N LYS A 225 6.47 3.12 20.29
CA LYS A 225 5.23 3.23 19.51
C LYS A 225 5.21 2.19 18.40
N ILE A 226 4.25 1.27 18.49
CA ILE A 226 4.00 0.25 17.44
C ILE A 226 3.10 0.87 16.37
N LYS A 227 3.38 0.58 15.10
CA LYS A 227 2.61 1.06 13.96
C LYS A 227 1.98 -0.11 13.20
N THR A 228 0.82 0.13 12.59
CA THR A 228 0.15 -0.87 11.74
C THR A 228 0.90 -1.12 10.42
N SER A 229 1.61 -0.09 9.91
CA SER A 229 2.31 -0.13 8.62
C SER A 229 3.75 -0.64 8.67
N THR A 230 4.33 -0.79 9.86
CA THR A 230 5.73 -1.22 10.06
C THR A 230 5.86 -2.20 11.19
N VAL A 231 6.62 -3.27 10.96
CA VAL A 231 6.93 -4.26 11.99
C VAL A 231 7.97 -3.69 12.94
N THR A 232 7.69 -3.75 14.25
CA THR A 232 8.66 -3.48 15.32
C THR A 232 9.15 -4.81 15.87
N THR A 233 10.48 -4.98 15.98
CA THR A 233 11.10 -6.24 16.36
C THR A 233 11.73 -6.17 17.75
N PHE A 234 11.29 -7.06 18.64
CA PHE A 234 11.85 -7.26 19.98
C PHE A 234 12.62 -8.57 20.00
N ILE A 235 13.86 -8.55 20.50
CA ILE A 235 14.71 -9.74 20.60
C ILE A 235 15.12 -9.98 22.04
N PHE A 236 14.67 -11.09 22.62
CA PHE A 236 15.12 -11.58 23.91
C PHE A 236 16.38 -12.41 23.75
N ALA A 237 17.46 -12.03 24.42
CA ALA A 237 18.62 -12.89 24.58
C ALA A 237 18.36 -13.87 25.75
N LEU A 238 18.51 -15.16 25.53
CA LEU A 238 18.11 -16.22 26.45
C LEU A 238 19.20 -17.28 26.59
N PRO A 239 19.31 -17.96 27.74
CA PRO A 239 20.05 -19.20 27.79
C PRO A 239 19.37 -20.25 26.88
N PRO A 240 20.09 -21.26 26.37
CA PRO A 240 19.46 -22.40 25.72
C PRO A 240 18.40 -23.03 26.64
N VAL A 241 17.16 -23.13 26.15
CA VAL A 241 16.03 -23.56 26.97
C VAL A 241 14.97 -24.26 26.11
N THR A 242 14.33 -25.30 26.66
CA THR A 242 13.13 -25.92 26.07
C THR A 242 11.92 -25.55 26.90
N PHE A 243 11.01 -24.75 26.34
CA PHE A 243 9.72 -24.45 26.92
C PHE A 243 8.78 -25.63 26.73
N SER A 244 8.82 -26.57 27.67
CA SER A 244 8.11 -27.86 27.56
C SER A 244 6.58 -27.72 27.51
N LYS A 245 6.03 -26.64 28.10
CA LYS A 245 4.61 -26.29 28.11
C LYS A 245 4.38 -24.93 27.45
N GLY A 246 5.26 -24.53 26.51
CA GLY A 246 5.22 -23.22 25.88
C GLY A 246 5.60 -22.08 26.82
N PHE A 247 5.23 -20.88 26.44
CA PHE A 247 5.58 -19.64 27.16
C PHE A 247 4.46 -18.61 27.05
N THR A 248 4.54 -17.62 27.90
CA THR A 248 3.63 -16.46 27.92
C THR A 248 4.44 -15.17 27.73
N ILE A 249 3.99 -14.31 26.82
CA ILE A 249 4.52 -12.96 26.65
C ILE A 249 3.46 -11.97 27.12
N THR A 250 3.82 -11.09 28.05
CA THR A 250 2.96 -10.00 28.54
C THR A 250 3.50 -8.66 28.07
N LEU A 251 2.71 -7.96 27.27
CA LEU A 251 2.97 -6.60 26.82
C LEU A 251 2.35 -5.62 27.81
N THR A 252 3.11 -4.67 28.36
CA THR A 252 2.58 -3.56 29.17
C THR A 252 2.58 -2.30 28.33
N THR A 253 1.43 -1.67 28.18
CA THR A 253 1.22 -0.48 27.37
C THR A 253 1.46 0.82 28.17
N SER A 254 1.45 1.97 27.49
CA SER A 254 1.72 3.27 28.11
C SER A 254 0.69 3.68 29.17
N ASP A 255 -0.53 3.20 29.10
CA ASP A 255 -1.61 3.38 30.08
C ASP A 255 -1.59 2.37 31.22
N ASN A 256 -0.57 1.47 31.24
CA ASN A 256 -0.38 0.35 32.18
C ASN A 256 -1.38 -0.81 31.99
N SER A 257 -2.16 -0.84 30.92
CA SER A 257 -2.90 -2.05 30.54
C SER A 257 -1.94 -3.15 30.10
N THR A 258 -2.38 -4.40 30.13
CA THR A 258 -1.58 -5.56 29.70
C THR A 258 -2.28 -6.32 28.60
N LYS A 259 -1.47 -6.82 27.64
CA LYS A 259 -1.91 -7.74 26.60
C LYS A 259 -1.04 -9.00 26.68
N THR A 260 -1.65 -10.15 26.55
CA THR A 260 -0.97 -11.43 26.71
C THR A 260 -1.00 -12.25 25.42
N LEU A 261 0.17 -12.74 25.00
CA LEU A 261 0.33 -13.73 23.95
C LEU A 261 0.79 -15.04 24.62
N LYS A 262 0.04 -16.12 24.47
CA LYS A 262 0.31 -17.38 25.14
C LYS A 262 0.34 -18.54 24.15
N THR A 263 1.27 -19.47 24.38
CA THR A 263 1.33 -20.76 23.69
C THR A 263 1.56 -21.89 24.68
N SER A 264 0.95 -23.06 24.45
CA SER A 264 1.25 -24.31 25.14
C SER A 264 2.18 -25.23 24.34
N ALA A 265 2.46 -24.86 23.07
CA ALA A 265 3.31 -25.67 22.20
C ALA A 265 4.75 -25.71 22.73
N SER A 266 5.33 -26.92 22.79
CA SER A 266 6.73 -27.07 23.13
C SER A 266 7.62 -26.38 22.13
N SER A 267 8.53 -25.52 22.62
CA SER A 267 9.42 -24.70 21.80
C SER A 267 10.83 -24.70 22.35
N GLU A 268 11.83 -24.77 21.49
CA GLU A 268 13.24 -24.82 21.88
C GLU A 268 13.98 -23.57 21.42
N ILE A 269 14.69 -22.92 22.32
CA ILE A 269 15.73 -21.96 22.04
C ILE A 269 17.07 -22.66 22.13
N ALA A 270 17.65 -23.02 21.01
CA ALA A 270 18.98 -23.64 20.99
C ALA A 270 20.08 -22.58 21.07
N ARG A 271 21.28 -23.00 21.50
CA ARG A 271 22.49 -22.18 21.44
C ARG A 271 22.68 -21.63 20.01
N SER A 272 23.08 -20.36 19.90
CA SER A 272 23.38 -19.70 18.60
C SER A 272 22.22 -19.78 17.60
N SER A 273 20.96 -19.81 18.06
CA SER A 273 19.79 -19.84 17.22
C SER A 273 18.82 -18.71 17.56
N ILE A 274 18.00 -18.32 16.58
CA ILE A 274 16.89 -17.39 16.76
C ILE A 274 15.59 -18.11 16.48
N LEU A 275 14.75 -18.25 17.49
CA LEU A 275 13.36 -18.67 17.34
C LEU A 275 12.52 -17.45 16.96
N ALA A 276 12.04 -17.37 15.71
CA ALA A 276 11.23 -16.27 15.23
C ALA A 276 9.74 -16.58 15.34
N MET A 277 8.98 -15.71 15.99
CA MET A 277 7.52 -15.77 16.01
C MET A 277 6.94 -15.07 14.77
N PRO A 278 5.78 -15.52 14.25
CA PRO A 278 5.02 -14.77 13.26
C PRO A 278 4.69 -13.36 13.75
N VAL A 279 4.50 -12.42 12.80
CA VAL A 279 4.07 -11.06 13.13
C VAL A 279 2.71 -11.11 13.84
N ARG A 280 2.58 -10.40 14.97
CA ARG A 280 1.35 -10.30 15.74
C ARG A 280 0.86 -8.85 15.77
N ASP A 281 -0.43 -8.68 15.46
CA ASP A 281 -1.10 -7.40 15.58
C ASP A 281 -1.62 -7.21 17.02
N VAL A 282 -1.20 -6.13 17.65
CA VAL A 282 -1.53 -5.84 19.07
C VAL A 282 -2.32 -4.54 19.20
N ARG A 283 -3.14 -4.23 18.21
CA ARG A 283 -4.02 -3.05 18.28
C ARG A 283 -4.94 -3.09 19.50
N ASP A 284 -5.17 -1.92 20.07
CA ASP A 284 -6.14 -1.69 21.15
C ASP A 284 -7.32 -0.86 20.66
N ASP A 285 -7.62 -1.01 19.39
CA ASP A 285 -8.70 -0.29 18.75
C ASP A 285 -10.00 -1.11 18.80
N ILE A 286 -11.11 -0.43 18.72
CA ILE A 286 -12.38 -1.07 18.39
C ILE A 286 -12.28 -1.51 16.94
N HIS A 287 -12.57 -2.77 16.67
CA HIS A 287 -12.58 -3.36 15.33
C HIS A 287 -14.01 -3.57 14.87
N LEU A 288 -14.33 -3.03 13.70
CA LEU A 288 -15.60 -3.16 13.02
C LEU A 288 -15.39 -3.85 11.68
N THR A 289 -16.20 -4.87 11.40
CA THR A 289 -16.18 -5.61 10.14
C THR A 289 -17.40 -5.26 9.30
N PHE A 290 -17.21 -5.21 7.97
CA PHE A 290 -18.24 -4.86 7.00
C PHE A 290 -18.33 -5.92 5.92
N THR A 291 -19.55 -6.21 5.50
CA THR A 291 -19.80 -7.16 4.40
C THR A 291 -20.19 -6.40 3.13
N GLU A 292 -19.59 -6.79 2.02
CA GLU A 292 -19.99 -6.27 0.71
C GLU A 292 -21.40 -6.76 0.34
N SER A 293 -22.27 -5.84 -0.14
CA SER A 293 -23.60 -6.15 -0.64
C SER A 293 -23.57 -6.57 -2.11
N ASP A 294 -24.62 -7.24 -2.58
CA ASP A 294 -24.81 -7.57 -4.00
C ASP A 294 -25.58 -6.49 -4.78
N GLU A 295 -25.87 -5.35 -4.17
CA GLU A 295 -26.62 -4.25 -4.78
C GLU A 295 -25.88 -3.66 -5.98
N ILE A 296 -26.62 -3.37 -7.06
CA ILE A 296 -26.12 -2.58 -8.19
C ILE A 296 -26.26 -1.10 -7.83
N ILE A 297 -25.16 -0.36 -7.88
CA ILE A 297 -25.08 1.00 -7.33
C ILE A 297 -24.86 2.03 -8.45
N ALA A 298 -25.65 3.09 -8.44
CA ALA A 298 -25.55 4.24 -9.35
C ALA A 298 -24.40 5.19 -8.96
N ASN A 299 -23.16 4.74 -9.04
CA ASN A 299 -21.98 5.53 -8.77
C ASN A 299 -21.52 6.33 -10.00
N PRO A 300 -20.85 7.49 -9.82
CA PRO A 300 -20.35 8.29 -10.93
C PRO A 300 -19.19 7.59 -11.68
N GLU A 301 -19.07 7.87 -12.97
CA GLU A 301 -17.94 7.50 -13.84
C GLU A 301 -17.65 6.00 -13.98
N ARG A 302 -18.66 5.14 -13.78
CA ARG A 302 -18.57 3.71 -13.92
C ARG A 302 -19.87 3.07 -14.41
N GLY A 303 -19.77 1.87 -14.98
CA GLY A 303 -20.94 1.05 -15.30
C GLY A 303 -21.41 1.21 -16.74
N PHE A 304 -22.62 0.74 -17.01
CA PHE A 304 -23.21 0.92 -18.33
C PHE A 304 -23.53 2.39 -18.62
N TYR A 305 -23.48 2.77 -19.89
CA TYR A 305 -23.94 4.08 -20.35
C TYR A 305 -25.13 4.00 -21.31
N ALA A 306 -25.89 5.08 -21.41
CA ALA A 306 -26.93 5.27 -22.42
C ALA A 306 -26.40 6.16 -23.56
N ALA A 307 -26.65 5.77 -24.82
CA ALA A 307 -26.21 6.51 -25.97
C ALA A 307 -27.18 7.64 -26.35
N ARG A 308 -26.65 8.81 -26.69
CA ARG A 308 -27.39 9.96 -27.23
C ARG A 308 -26.65 10.51 -28.44
N SER A 309 -27.40 11.18 -29.32
CA SER A 309 -26.82 11.70 -30.57
C SER A 309 -27.47 13.02 -30.97
N THR A 310 -26.99 13.61 -32.04
CA THR A 310 -27.60 14.82 -32.62
C THR A 310 -29.07 14.63 -32.94
N THR A 311 -29.48 13.47 -33.42
CA THR A 311 -30.88 13.15 -33.74
C THR A 311 -31.68 12.63 -32.55
N TYR A 312 -31.01 12.17 -31.51
CA TYR A 312 -31.60 11.70 -30.24
C TYR A 312 -31.02 12.45 -29.03
N PRO A 313 -31.43 13.73 -28.84
CA PRO A 313 -30.85 14.62 -27.83
C PRO A 313 -31.13 14.17 -26.40
N LEU A 314 -30.20 14.52 -25.51
CA LEU A 314 -30.36 14.34 -24.07
C LEU A 314 -31.52 15.19 -23.53
N ASN A 315 -32.26 14.66 -22.57
CA ASN A 315 -33.25 15.40 -21.81
C ASN A 315 -33.27 15.00 -20.33
N VAL A 316 -33.83 15.86 -19.48
CA VAL A 316 -33.86 15.67 -18.02
C VAL A 316 -34.58 14.39 -17.58
N ASN A 317 -35.67 14.03 -18.28
CA ASN A 317 -36.44 12.82 -17.92
C ASN A 317 -35.62 11.55 -18.22
N ASP A 318 -34.88 11.54 -19.31
CA ASP A 318 -33.94 10.43 -19.61
C ASP A 318 -32.90 10.27 -18.52
N ILE A 319 -32.27 11.35 -18.06
CA ILE A 319 -31.26 11.30 -17.01
C ILE A 319 -31.87 10.69 -15.74
N LYS A 320 -33.07 11.16 -15.35
CA LYS A 320 -33.76 10.66 -14.16
C LYS A 320 -34.14 9.19 -14.29
N ALA A 321 -34.69 8.79 -15.45
CA ALA A 321 -35.06 7.39 -15.71
C ALA A 321 -33.82 6.47 -15.70
N LYS A 322 -32.75 6.85 -16.39
CA LYS A 322 -31.54 6.03 -16.45
C LYS A 322 -30.81 5.92 -15.10
N ARG A 323 -30.87 6.95 -14.27
CA ARG A 323 -30.37 6.83 -12.90
C ARG A 323 -31.13 5.80 -12.05
N LEU A 324 -32.43 5.62 -12.26
CA LEU A 324 -33.20 4.54 -11.62
C LEU A 324 -32.81 3.14 -12.12
N GLU A 325 -32.23 3.06 -13.31
CA GLU A 325 -31.61 1.85 -13.87
C GLU A 325 -30.13 1.71 -13.46
N ASN A 326 -29.63 2.50 -12.53
CA ASN A 326 -28.23 2.59 -12.09
C ASN A 326 -27.24 3.05 -13.18
N ILE A 327 -27.71 3.77 -14.20
CA ILE A 327 -26.90 4.35 -15.27
C ILE A 327 -26.69 5.85 -14.98
N THR A 328 -25.42 6.24 -14.83
CA THR A 328 -25.01 7.63 -14.52
C THR A 328 -24.14 8.25 -15.60
N ILE A 329 -23.83 7.49 -16.66
CA ILE A 329 -23.02 7.93 -17.79
C ILE A 329 -23.87 8.02 -19.05
N PHE A 330 -23.64 9.08 -19.84
CA PHE A 330 -24.19 9.21 -21.18
C PHE A 330 -23.06 9.35 -22.19
N HIS A 331 -23.09 8.56 -23.25
CA HIS A 331 -22.27 8.82 -24.42
C HIS A 331 -23.05 9.79 -25.33
N ILE A 332 -22.46 10.90 -25.71
CA ILE A 332 -23.12 11.89 -26.58
C ILE A 332 -22.29 12.07 -27.85
N GLY A 333 -22.84 11.57 -28.97
CA GLY A 333 -22.28 11.76 -30.31
C GLY A 333 -22.85 13.01 -30.96
N TYR A 334 -22.01 14.03 -31.16
CA TYR A 334 -22.40 15.25 -31.84
C TYR A 334 -21.96 15.20 -33.30
N GLN A 335 -22.93 15.24 -34.25
CA GLN A 335 -22.66 15.46 -35.66
C GLN A 335 -22.63 16.94 -35.91
N ILE A 336 -21.57 17.42 -36.60
CA ILE A 336 -21.29 18.83 -36.85
C ILE A 336 -20.98 19.05 -38.34
N PRO A 337 -21.17 20.28 -38.87
CA PRO A 337 -20.87 20.59 -40.25
C PRO A 337 -19.36 20.46 -40.55
N ALA A 338 -19.01 19.99 -41.78
CA ALA A 338 -17.61 19.76 -42.15
C ALA A 338 -16.90 21.09 -42.60
N GLU A 339 -17.63 22.00 -43.19
CA GLU A 339 -17.09 23.22 -43.85
C GLU A 339 -17.66 24.51 -43.33
N ASP A 340 -18.31 24.50 -42.15
CA ASP A 340 -18.88 25.71 -41.51
C ASP A 340 -18.78 25.57 -39.98
N TYR A 341 -18.82 26.70 -39.29
CA TYR A 341 -18.84 26.72 -37.82
C TYR A 341 -20.11 26.04 -37.26
N ILE A 342 -19.96 25.42 -36.07
CA ILE A 342 -21.11 24.96 -35.30
C ILE A 342 -22.00 26.19 -35.01
N PRO A 343 -23.29 26.19 -35.38
CA PRO A 343 -24.15 27.33 -35.13
C PRO A 343 -24.31 27.63 -33.63
N GLU A 344 -24.36 28.90 -33.27
CA GLU A 344 -24.59 29.34 -31.88
C GLU A 344 -25.91 28.80 -31.31
N SER A 345 -26.95 28.74 -32.10
CA SER A 345 -28.24 28.17 -31.71
C SER A 345 -28.97 27.58 -32.92
N SER A 346 -29.88 26.66 -32.66
CA SER A 346 -30.76 26.10 -33.67
C SER A 346 -32.16 25.84 -33.11
N THR A 347 -33.18 26.07 -33.92
CA THR A 347 -34.57 25.68 -33.62
C THR A 347 -34.84 24.23 -33.96
N SER A 348 -34.01 23.63 -34.81
CA SER A 348 -34.08 22.21 -35.14
C SER A 348 -33.43 21.35 -34.06
N LYS A 349 -34.13 20.36 -33.59
CA LYS A 349 -33.60 19.37 -32.63
C LYS A 349 -32.56 18.44 -33.25
N ASN A 350 -32.49 18.38 -34.58
CA ASN A 350 -31.57 17.50 -35.32
C ASN A 350 -30.28 18.27 -35.74
N VAL A 351 -30.02 19.42 -35.17
CA VAL A 351 -28.82 20.20 -35.44
C VAL A 351 -28.06 20.43 -34.13
N THR A 352 -26.81 20.05 -34.13
CA THR A 352 -25.89 20.40 -33.07
C THR A 352 -25.62 21.91 -33.05
N SER A 353 -25.75 22.54 -31.89
CA SER A 353 -25.42 23.97 -31.71
C SER A 353 -24.68 24.20 -30.40
N ILE A 354 -23.94 25.27 -30.29
CA ILE A 354 -23.19 25.66 -29.09
C ILE A 354 -24.12 25.74 -27.87
N SER A 355 -25.28 26.39 -28.02
CA SER A 355 -26.27 26.51 -26.94
C SER A 355 -26.83 25.14 -26.50
N ARG A 356 -27.02 24.21 -27.42
CA ARG A 356 -27.46 22.86 -27.14
C ARG A 356 -26.41 22.10 -26.34
N ILE A 357 -25.15 22.11 -26.77
CA ILE A 357 -24.06 21.42 -26.07
C ILE A 357 -24.00 21.92 -24.61
N LYS A 358 -24.00 23.25 -24.42
CA LYS A 358 -24.01 23.86 -23.07
C LYS A 358 -25.21 23.40 -22.22
N ASN A 359 -26.39 23.43 -22.81
CA ASN A 359 -27.62 23.00 -22.09
C ASN A 359 -27.56 21.52 -21.68
N GLU A 360 -27.08 20.63 -22.55
CA GLU A 360 -26.95 19.21 -22.25
C GLU A 360 -25.90 18.98 -21.15
N MET A 361 -24.76 19.67 -21.16
CA MET A 361 -23.75 19.62 -20.08
C MET A 361 -24.34 20.11 -18.75
N GLN A 362 -25.10 21.22 -18.78
CA GLN A 362 -25.78 21.74 -17.58
C GLN A 362 -26.84 20.75 -17.05
N MET A 363 -27.62 20.12 -17.93
CA MET A 363 -28.59 19.06 -17.52
C MET A 363 -27.90 17.91 -16.79
N LEU A 364 -26.71 17.46 -17.26
CA LEU A 364 -25.95 16.41 -16.60
C LEU A 364 -25.50 16.85 -15.20
N ARG A 365 -24.93 18.07 -15.08
CA ARG A 365 -24.48 18.66 -13.83
C ARG A 365 -25.60 18.74 -12.78
N ASP A 366 -26.79 19.24 -13.20
CA ASP A 366 -27.93 19.44 -12.31
C ASP A 366 -28.58 18.12 -11.86
N ASN A 367 -28.50 17.09 -12.69
CA ASN A 367 -29.24 15.83 -12.45
C ASN A 367 -28.33 14.66 -12.01
N GLY A 368 -27.03 14.90 -11.78
CA GLY A 368 -26.12 13.90 -11.20
C GLY A 368 -25.69 12.82 -12.19
N ALA A 369 -25.41 13.22 -13.43
CA ALA A 369 -24.83 12.36 -14.45
C ALA A 369 -23.60 13.00 -15.09
N LYS A 370 -22.77 12.20 -15.75
CA LYS A 370 -21.61 12.65 -16.50
C LYS A 370 -21.62 12.08 -17.92
N CYS A 371 -20.74 12.53 -18.78
CA CYS A 371 -20.71 12.05 -20.16
C CYS A 371 -19.33 11.67 -20.68
N VAL A 372 -19.36 10.79 -21.67
CA VAL A 372 -18.35 10.59 -22.71
C VAL A 372 -18.84 11.33 -23.94
N ILE A 373 -18.03 12.19 -24.54
CA ILE A 373 -18.43 12.95 -25.72
C ILE A 373 -17.59 12.55 -26.93
N ARG A 374 -18.22 12.62 -28.11
CA ARG A 374 -17.57 12.41 -29.42
C ARG A 374 -18.16 13.40 -30.42
N PHE A 375 -17.32 13.93 -31.31
CA PHE A 375 -17.74 14.74 -32.45
C PHE A 375 -17.40 14.04 -33.75
N ALA A 376 -18.33 14.03 -34.71
CA ALA A 376 -18.14 13.45 -36.03
C ALA A 376 -18.78 14.36 -37.10
N TYR A 377 -18.39 14.16 -38.35
CA TYR A 377 -18.93 14.87 -39.49
C TYR A 377 -19.94 14.05 -40.28
N SER A 378 -19.73 12.77 -40.36
CA SER A 378 -20.60 11.81 -41.03
C SER A 378 -20.86 10.58 -40.19
N ASP A 379 -22.02 9.97 -40.35
CA ASP A 379 -22.41 8.66 -39.80
C ASP A 379 -22.79 7.65 -40.92
N ASP A 380 -22.51 7.99 -42.18
CA ASP A 380 -22.76 7.13 -43.35
C ASP A 380 -21.51 6.99 -44.24
N THR A 381 -21.10 5.77 -44.49
CA THR A 381 -19.97 5.45 -45.37
C THR A 381 -20.24 5.74 -46.86
N ASN A 382 -21.50 5.97 -47.22
CA ASN A 382 -21.91 6.32 -48.57
C ASN A 382 -21.94 7.81 -48.86
N GLU A 383 -21.88 8.64 -47.80
CA GLU A 383 -21.96 10.10 -47.89
C GLU A 383 -20.61 10.76 -47.56
N LYS A 384 -20.08 11.53 -48.54
CA LYS A 384 -18.84 12.31 -48.34
C LYS A 384 -19.14 13.79 -48.18
N PRO A 385 -18.28 14.60 -47.51
CA PRO A 385 -16.99 14.15 -46.92
C PRO A 385 -17.20 13.37 -45.64
N TRP A 386 -16.34 12.32 -45.42
CA TRP A 386 -16.35 11.52 -44.20
C TRP A 386 -15.81 12.28 -43.00
N ASP A 387 -14.90 13.25 -43.26
CA ASP A 387 -14.36 14.17 -42.25
C ASP A 387 -14.09 15.55 -42.85
N ALA A 388 -13.83 16.52 -42.00
CA ALA A 388 -13.47 17.89 -42.38
C ALA A 388 -11.97 18.01 -42.66
N THR A 389 -11.56 19.08 -43.35
CA THR A 389 -10.13 19.37 -43.51
C THR A 389 -9.45 19.61 -42.15
N PRO A 390 -8.14 19.41 -42.02
CA PRO A 390 -7.40 19.65 -40.76
C PRO A 390 -7.61 21.08 -40.23
N GLU A 391 -7.73 22.07 -41.10
CA GLU A 391 -7.99 23.46 -40.72
C GLU A 391 -9.38 23.63 -40.10
N TRP A 392 -10.40 22.96 -40.63
CA TRP A 392 -11.75 23.00 -40.07
C TRP A 392 -11.82 22.24 -38.75
N VAL A 393 -11.16 21.10 -38.64
CA VAL A 393 -11.06 20.34 -37.36
C VAL A 393 -10.44 21.25 -36.28
N ALA A 394 -9.35 21.93 -36.58
CA ALA A 394 -8.73 22.87 -35.64
C ALA A 394 -9.67 24.01 -35.22
N LYS A 395 -10.44 24.60 -36.17
CA LYS A 395 -11.44 25.63 -35.88
C LYS A 395 -12.56 25.11 -34.96
N HIS A 396 -13.07 23.90 -35.21
CA HIS A 396 -14.13 23.30 -34.40
C HIS A 396 -13.65 23.00 -32.98
N ILE A 397 -12.45 22.45 -32.82
CA ILE A 397 -11.86 22.20 -31.49
C ILE A 397 -11.68 23.53 -30.75
N ALA A 398 -11.19 24.58 -31.43
CA ALA A 398 -11.07 25.93 -30.84
C ALA A 398 -12.44 26.52 -30.45
N GLN A 399 -13.49 26.29 -31.24
CA GLN A 399 -14.84 26.78 -30.98
C GLN A 399 -15.47 26.12 -29.74
N ILE A 400 -15.26 24.83 -29.56
CA ILE A 400 -15.82 24.10 -28.40
C ILE A 400 -14.93 24.19 -27.15
N LYS A 401 -13.66 24.58 -27.24
CA LYS A 401 -12.72 24.70 -26.14
C LYS A 401 -13.30 25.41 -24.89
N PRO A 402 -13.97 26.58 -25.01
CA PRO A 402 -14.58 27.25 -23.86
C PRO A 402 -15.60 26.35 -23.12
N ILE A 403 -16.38 25.55 -23.86
CA ILE A 403 -17.37 24.63 -23.28
C ILE A 403 -16.67 23.49 -22.56
N LEU A 404 -15.64 22.91 -23.18
CA LEU A 404 -14.86 21.82 -22.58
C LEU A 404 -14.18 22.25 -21.28
N GLN A 405 -13.71 23.50 -21.22
CA GLN A 405 -13.14 24.08 -20.00
C GLN A 405 -14.20 24.34 -18.92
N GLU A 406 -15.36 24.88 -19.29
CA GLU A 406 -16.45 25.22 -18.37
C GLU A 406 -17.13 23.98 -17.77
N TYR A 407 -17.35 22.94 -18.60
CA TYR A 407 -18.08 21.73 -18.24
C TYR A 407 -17.19 20.48 -18.13
N GLY A 408 -15.88 20.65 -18.01
CA GLY A 408 -14.94 19.54 -17.83
C GLY A 408 -15.20 18.70 -16.56
N ASP A 409 -15.93 19.22 -15.61
CA ASP A 409 -16.37 18.51 -14.40
C ASP A 409 -17.36 17.37 -14.70
N VAL A 410 -18.22 17.50 -15.71
CA VAL A 410 -19.17 16.47 -16.13
C VAL A 410 -18.67 15.61 -17.30
N ILE A 411 -17.53 15.92 -17.87
CA ILE A 411 -16.88 15.11 -18.92
C ILE A 411 -15.92 14.13 -18.24
N ILE A 412 -16.16 12.82 -18.40
CA ILE A 412 -15.25 11.78 -17.85
C ILE A 412 -14.05 11.56 -18.76
N THR A 413 -14.27 11.50 -20.06
CA THR A 413 -13.24 11.41 -21.11
C THR A 413 -13.82 11.91 -22.44
N PHE A 414 -12.95 12.40 -23.32
CA PHE A 414 -13.32 12.85 -24.67
C PHE A 414 -12.84 11.81 -25.67
N GLN A 415 -13.74 11.04 -26.29
CA GLN A 415 -13.36 10.09 -27.33
C GLN A 415 -12.82 10.86 -28.55
N ALA A 416 -11.68 10.41 -29.04
CA ALA A 416 -11.05 10.95 -30.24
C ALA A 416 -12.00 10.81 -31.43
N GLY A 417 -12.65 11.90 -31.74
CA GLY A 417 -13.55 12.07 -32.88
C GLY A 417 -12.88 12.79 -34.03
N PHE A 418 -13.66 13.51 -34.84
CA PHE A 418 -13.27 14.40 -35.95
C PHE A 418 -12.65 13.73 -37.16
N VAL A 419 -12.09 12.54 -37.04
CA VAL A 419 -11.41 11.83 -38.13
C VAL A 419 -12.24 10.63 -38.54
N GLY A 420 -12.58 10.54 -39.82
CA GLY A 420 -13.31 9.43 -40.41
C GLY A 420 -14.81 9.38 -40.06
N VAL A 421 -15.48 8.41 -40.65
CA VAL A 421 -16.91 8.14 -40.39
C VAL A 421 -17.11 7.80 -38.92
N TRP A 422 -18.19 8.27 -38.31
CA TRP A 422 -18.53 8.15 -36.88
C TRP A 422 -17.47 8.78 -35.94
N GLY A 423 -16.39 9.40 -36.48
CA GLY A 423 -15.25 9.82 -35.68
C GLY A 423 -14.43 8.64 -35.16
N GLU A 424 -14.35 7.50 -35.86
CA GLU A 424 -13.65 6.28 -35.42
C GLU A 424 -12.30 6.07 -36.12
N TRP A 425 -11.82 7.07 -36.85
CA TRP A 425 -10.50 7.09 -37.48
C TRP A 425 -10.31 6.13 -38.66
N TYR A 426 -11.42 5.56 -39.15
CA TYR A 426 -11.51 4.75 -40.36
C TYR A 426 -12.34 5.52 -41.40
N TYR A 427 -12.13 5.21 -42.71
CA TYR A 427 -12.83 5.86 -43.81
C TYR A 427 -12.67 7.39 -43.75
N THR A 428 -11.41 7.89 -43.83
CA THR A 428 -11.08 9.31 -43.81
C THR A 428 -10.87 9.84 -45.21
N ASP A 429 -11.17 11.11 -45.48
CA ASP A 429 -10.88 11.84 -46.71
C ASP A 429 -9.61 12.69 -46.59
N HIS A 430 -9.20 13.10 -45.36
CA HIS A 430 -8.19 14.13 -45.18
C HIS A 430 -7.01 13.76 -44.28
N PHE A 431 -7.04 12.58 -43.63
CA PHE A 431 -6.06 12.21 -42.60
C PHE A 431 -5.21 10.99 -42.95
N ASP A 432 -5.21 10.58 -44.23
CA ASP A 432 -4.32 9.59 -44.80
C ASP A 432 -3.34 10.23 -45.77
N TYR A 433 -2.25 9.53 -46.09
CA TYR A 433 -1.41 9.88 -47.21
C TYR A 433 -2.10 9.49 -48.54
N GLU A 434 -1.65 10.08 -49.67
CA GLU A 434 -2.19 9.77 -51.02
C GLU A 434 -2.15 8.27 -51.36
N ASN A 435 -1.30 7.50 -50.71
CA ASN A 435 -1.21 6.04 -50.85
C ASN A 435 -2.17 5.25 -49.95
N GLY A 436 -3.05 5.94 -49.20
CA GLY A 436 -4.04 5.31 -48.33
C GLY A 436 -3.51 4.79 -46.99
N ASN A 437 -2.26 5.12 -46.60
CA ASN A 437 -1.75 4.81 -45.27
C ASN A 437 -2.06 5.94 -44.28
N ASP A 438 -2.22 5.59 -43.00
CA ASP A 438 -2.47 6.55 -41.92
C ASP A 438 -1.40 7.64 -41.86
N ASN A 439 -1.82 8.92 -41.85
CA ASN A 439 -0.95 10.07 -41.62
C ASN A 439 -0.89 10.39 -40.12
N TYR A 440 -0.08 9.66 -39.37
CA TYR A 440 0.02 9.80 -37.92
C TYR A 440 0.50 11.17 -37.46
N ALA A 441 1.31 11.87 -38.25
CA ALA A 441 1.74 13.23 -37.93
C ALA A 441 0.56 14.21 -37.93
N LEU A 442 -0.32 14.09 -38.92
CA LEU A 442 -1.51 14.95 -39.03
C LEU A 442 -2.58 14.56 -38.01
N ARG A 443 -2.79 13.27 -37.80
CA ARG A 443 -3.70 12.72 -36.76
C ARG A 443 -3.28 13.13 -35.35
N LYS A 444 -1.97 13.18 -35.07
CA LYS A 444 -1.43 13.64 -33.79
C LYS A 444 -1.78 15.10 -33.51
N GLN A 445 -1.78 15.98 -34.50
CA GLN A 445 -2.18 17.39 -34.33
C GLN A 445 -3.61 17.52 -33.84
N VAL A 446 -4.52 16.65 -34.27
CA VAL A 446 -5.91 16.62 -33.78
C VAL A 446 -5.93 16.26 -32.30
N ILE A 447 -5.21 15.22 -31.89
CA ILE A 447 -5.15 14.80 -30.50
C ILE A 447 -4.49 15.86 -29.59
N ASP A 448 -3.39 16.47 -30.04
CA ASP A 448 -2.73 17.54 -29.30
C ASP A 448 -3.68 18.73 -29.07
N ALA A 449 -4.46 19.12 -30.09
CA ALA A 449 -5.48 20.16 -29.97
C ALA A 449 -6.62 19.78 -29.01
N MET A 450 -7.07 18.52 -29.01
CA MET A 450 -8.07 18.03 -28.08
C MET A 450 -7.55 18.01 -26.64
N LEU A 451 -6.32 17.57 -26.42
CA LEU A 451 -5.67 17.59 -25.09
C LEU A 451 -5.50 19.01 -24.55
N GLU A 452 -5.19 19.97 -25.43
CA GLU A 452 -5.10 21.41 -25.07
C GLU A 452 -6.48 22.03 -24.79
N ALA A 453 -7.52 21.56 -25.47
CA ALA A 453 -8.87 22.07 -25.27
C ALA A 453 -9.51 21.61 -23.95
N LEU A 454 -9.11 20.44 -23.43
CA LEU A 454 -9.61 19.89 -22.17
C LEU A 454 -8.89 20.47 -20.94
N PRO A 455 -9.52 20.49 -19.76
CA PRO A 455 -8.81 20.61 -18.50
C PRO A 455 -7.70 19.56 -18.37
N SER A 456 -6.59 19.93 -17.72
CA SER A 456 -5.38 19.08 -17.63
C SER A 456 -5.61 17.74 -16.90
N ASP A 457 -6.65 17.64 -16.11
CA ASP A 457 -7.05 16.44 -15.37
C ASP A 457 -8.08 15.58 -16.13
N ARG A 458 -8.31 15.83 -17.41
CA ARG A 458 -9.20 15.04 -18.28
C ARG A 458 -8.43 14.37 -19.40
N THR A 459 -8.98 13.27 -19.89
CA THR A 459 -8.33 12.39 -20.88
C THR A 459 -9.02 12.47 -22.23
N VAL A 460 -8.25 12.16 -23.29
CA VAL A 460 -8.73 11.84 -24.63
C VAL A 460 -8.64 10.33 -24.83
N ALA A 461 -9.72 9.68 -25.24
CA ALA A 461 -9.76 8.25 -25.50
C ALA A 461 -9.46 7.94 -26.96
N LEU A 462 -8.50 7.05 -27.21
CA LEU A 462 -8.09 6.59 -28.54
C LEU A 462 -8.75 5.27 -28.90
N ARG A 463 -9.10 5.10 -30.20
CA ARG A 463 -9.83 3.94 -30.73
C ARG A 463 -8.99 2.63 -30.74
N THR A 464 -7.67 2.72 -30.90
CA THR A 464 -6.80 1.54 -30.98
C THR A 464 -5.46 1.75 -30.25
N PRO A 465 -4.83 0.68 -29.75
CA PRO A 465 -3.48 0.74 -29.19
C PRO A 465 -2.45 1.22 -30.21
N LEU A 466 -2.66 0.89 -31.50
CA LEU A 466 -1.78 1.31 -32.58
C LEU A 466 -1.66 2.82 -32.69
N PHE A 467 -2.76 3.55 -32.59
CA PHE A 467 -2.75 5.00 -32.65
C PHE A 467 -1.96 5.63 -31.49
N LYS A 468 -2.14 5.11 -30.28
CA LYS A 468 -1.35 5.57 -29.11
C LYS A 468 0.14 5.28 -29.30
N LYS A 469 0.48 4.10 -29.78
CA LYS A 469 1.87 3.69 -30.04
C LYS A 469 2.51 4.59 -31.10
N GLU A 470 1.88 4.77 -32.28
CA GLU A 470 2.47 5.49 -33.42
C GLU A 470 2.60 7.00 -33.15
N MET A 471 1.63 7.60 -32.43
CA MET A 471 1.63 9.03 -32.21
C MET A 471 2.38 9.49 -30.95
N TYR A 472 2.48 8.65 -29.91
CA TYR A 472 3.00 9.08 -28.60
C TYR A 472 3.99 8.11 -27.94
N ALA A 473 3.69 6.81 -27.87
CA ALA A 473 4.51 5.88 -27.12
C ALA A 473 5.77 5.42 -27.88
N GLY A 474 5.72 5.37 -29.20
CA GLY A 474 6.80 4.88 -30.06
C GLY A 474 7.00 3.37 -30.02
N SER A 475 6.61 2.71 -28.95
CA SER A 475 6.71 1.25 -28.77
C SER A 475 5.62 0.75 -27.81
N TYR A 476 5.15 -0.47 -27.98
CA TYR A 476 4.28 -1.16 -27.02
C TYR A 476 4.97 -1.49 -25.67
N SER A 477 6.29 -1.36 -25.58
CA SER A 477 7.01 -1.47 -24.30
C SER A 477 7.03 -0.19 -23.46
N ASN A 478 6.65 0.96 -24.05
CA ASN A 478 6.55 2.22 -23.34
C ASN A 478 5.16 2.36 -22.70
N ILE A 479 4.99 1.71 -21.56
CA ILE A 479 3.74 1.64 -20.80
C ILE A 479 3.72 2.63 -19.64
N LEU A 480 2.53 3.00 -19.20
CA LEU A 480 2.33 3.75 -17.96
C LEU A 480 2.75 2.92 -16.73
N THR A 481 3.30 3.60 -15.76
CA THR A 481 3.68 3.05 -14.44
C THR A 481 2.99 3.86 -13.34
N GLU A 482 3.05 3.42 -12.10
CA GLU A 482 2.52 4.19 -10.96
C GLU A 482 3.14 5.59 -10.84
N GLN A 483 4.38 5.77 -11.30
CA GLN A 483 5.08 7.05 -11.26
C GLN A 483 4.68 7.99 -12.41
N THR A 484 4.22 7.45 -13.53
CA THR A 484 3.92 8.25 -14.75
C THR A 484 2.44 8.35 -15.09
N ALA A 485 1.58 7.52 -14.46
CA ALA A 485 0.17 7.40 -14.82
C ALA A 485 -0.64 8.70 -14.70
N TYR A 486 -0.30 9.56 -13.76
CA TYR A 486 -1.06 10.78 -13.46
C TYR A 486 -0.17 12.03 -13.44
N ASP A 487 0.93 12.01 -14.18
CA ASP A 487 1.92 13.10 -14.24
C ASP A 487 1.49 14.31 -15.11
N GLY A 488 0.33 14.20 -15.79
CA GLY A 488 -0.22 15.24 -16.67
C GLY A 488 0.39 15.25 -18.06
N SER A 489 1.32 14.34 -18.39
CA SER A 489 1.87 14.19 -19.75
C SER A 489 0.78 13.80 -20.75
N ALA A 490 1.04 14.05 -22.04
CA ALA A 490 0.13 13.61 -23.10
C ALA A 490 -0.11 12.10 -23.02
N LEU A 491 0.92 11.29 -22.79
CA LEU A 491 0.82 9.84 -22.72
C LEU A 491 -0.11 9.38 -21.59
N ALA A 492 -0.01 10.00 -20.40
CA ALA A 492 -0.85 9.71 -19.24
C ALA A 492 -2.31 10.17 -19.42
N ARG A 493 -2.55 11.14 -20.29
CA ARG A 493 -3.88 11.67 -20.59
C ARG A 493 -4.55 11.00 -21.80
N LEU A 494 -3.97 9.92 -22.32
CA LEU A 494 -4.56 9.13 -23.42
C LEU A 494 -5.17 7.86 -22.88
N SER A 495 -6.50 7.82 -22.80
CA SER A 495 -7.32 6.67 -22.45
C SER A 495 -7.71 5.82 -23.67
N CYS A 496 -8.55 4.83 -23.50
CA CYS A 496 -8.84 3.81 -24.50
C CYS A 496 -10.35 3.63 -24.70
N PHE A 497 -10.77 3.35 -25.95
CA PHE A 497 -12.11 2.84 -26.21
C PHE A 497 -12.12 1.81 -27.33
N ASN A 498 -13.01 0.81 -27.22
CA ASN A 498 -13.18 -0.28 -28.16
C ASN A 498 -14.67 -0.38 -28.55
N ASP A 499 -15.01 0.06 -29.76
CA ASP A 499 -16.40 0.09 -30.21
C ASP A 499 -16.86 -1.24 -30.82
N CYS A 500 -16.03 -2.28 -30.79
CA CYS A 500 -16.38 -3.62 -31.26
C CYS A 500 -15.90 -4.73 -30.29
N PHE A 501 -16.16 -4.51 -28.99
CA PHE A 501 -15.77 -5.44 -27.93
C PHE A 501 -16.32 -6.85 -28.16
N LEU A 502 -15.42 -7.85 -28.22
CA LEU A 502 -15.74 -9.26 -28.48
C LEU A 502 -16.44 -9.54 -29.82
N ALA A 503 -16.33 -8.67 -30.81
CA ALA A 503 -17.00 -8.84 -32.10
C ALA A 503 -16.19 -9.68 -33.12
N SER A 504 -14.89 -9.86 -32.88
CA SER A 504 -14.03 -10.73 -33.69
C SER A 504 -12.71 -11.00 -32.94
N SER A 505 -11.84 -11.84 -33.51
CA SER A 505 -10.51 -12.10 -32.95
C SER A 505 -9.61 -10.85 -32.82
N THR A 506 -9.91 -9.77 -33.54
CA THR A 506 -9.22 -8.48 -33.49
C THR A 506 -10.12 -7.36 -32.98
N ASP A 507 -11.35 -7.67 -32.52
CA ASP A 507 -12.39 -6.68 -32.21
C ASP A 507 -12.57 -5.70 -33.39
N GLN A 508 -12.81 -6.27 -34.59
CA GLN A 508 -12.96 -5.53 -35.86
C GLN A 508 -11.83 -4.51 -36.12
N GLY A 509 -10.58 -4.93 -35.89
CA GLY A 509 -9.40 -4.12 -36.15
C GLY A 509 -8.93 -3.25 -34.98
N THR A 510 -9.55 -3.32 -33.82
CA THR A 510 -9.04 -2.64 -32.60
C THR A 510 -7.64 -3.13 -32.26
N PHE A 511 -7.39 -4.43 -32.35
CA PHE A 511 -6.09 -5.03 -32.06
C PHE A 511 -5.38 -5.53 -33.30
N SER A 512 -4.08 -5.23 -33.40
CA SER A 512 -3.20 -5.65 -34.49
C SER A 512 -2.39 -6.93 -34.16
N GLY A 513 -2.57 -7.51 -32.98
CA GLY A 513 -1.86 -8.69 -32.49
C GLY A 513 -1.70 -8.72 -30.98
N ASN A 514 -0.98 -9.72 -30.48
CA ASN A 514 -0.81 -9.93 -29.04
C ASN A 514 -0.11 -8.77 -28.34
N ASP A 515 0.92 -8.15 -28.95
CA ASP A 515 1.63 -7.02 -28.34
C ASP A 515 0.70 -5.84 -28.10
N SER A 516 -0.23 -5.56 -29.02
CA SER A 516 -1.23 -4.50 -28.87
C SER A 516 -2.24 -4.82 -27.77
N ARG A 517 -2.58 -6.09 -27.57
CA ARG A 517 -3.45 -6.55 -26.48
C ARG A 517 -2.76 -6.41 -25.13
N GLU A 518 -1.54 -6.89 -25.00
CA GLU A 518 -0.76 -6.77 -23.75
C GLU A 518 -0.47 -5.30 -23.40
N TYR A 519 -0.24 -4.47 -24.41
CA TYR A 519 -0.09 -3.03 -24.19
C TYR A 519 -1.33 -2.43 -23.50
N TRP A 520 -2.55 -2.67 -24.04
CA TRP A 520 -3.75 -2.13 -23.42
C TRP A 520 -4.08 -2.74 -22.07
N LYS A 521 -3.80 -4.02 -21.82
CA LYS A 521 -3.96 -4.61 -20.48
C LYS A 521 -3.16 -3.86 -19.41
N ASN A 522 -1.95 -3.41 -19.76
CA ASN A 522 -1.11 -2.64 -18.84
C ASN A 522 -1.57 -1.18 -18.72
N GLU A 523 -1.93 -0.54 -19.82
CA GLU A 523 -2.35 0.85 -19.87
C GLU A 523 -3.68 1.10 -19.13
N THR A 524 -4.68 0.24 -19.36
CA THR A 524 -6.03 0.39 -18.83
C THR A 524 -6.11 0.20 -17.31
N LYS A 525 -5.04 -0.24 -16.67
CA LYS A 525 -4.90 -0.19 -15.22
C LYS A 525 -4.95 1.27 -14.70
N TYR A 526 -4.52 2.23 -15.52
CA TYR A 526 -4.34 3.64 -15.13
C TYR A 526 -5.23 4.62 -15.88
N VAL A 527 -5.85 4.20 -16.98
CA VAL A 527 -6.70 5.04 -17.81
C VAL A 527 -8.02 4.35 -18.13
N PHE A 528 -9.04 5.14 -18.47
CA PHE A 528 -10.34 4.58 -18.85
C PHE A 528 -10.24 3.58 -20.00
N MET A 529 -10.96 2.47 -19.86
CA MET A 529 -11.32 1.55 -20.92
C MET A 529 -12.83 1.55 -21.05
N GLY A 530 -13.33 1.85 -22.23
CA GLY A 530 -14.76 1.81 -22.51
C GLY A 530 -15.05 1.46 -23.94
N GLY A 531 -16.31 1.58 -24.36
CA GLY A 531 -16.72 1.30 -25.73
C GLY A 531 -18.06 0.60 -25.83
N GLU A 532 -18.21 -0.26 -26.85
CA GLU A 532 -19.47 -0.92 -27.15
C GLU A 532 -19.29 -2.28 -27.83
N THR A 533 -20.38 -3.05 -27.92
CA THR A 533 -20.45 -4.34 -28.59
C THR A 533 -21.09 -4.16 -29.98
N CYS A 534 -20.32 -4.18 -31.06
CA CYS A 534 -20.84 -3.92 -32.42
C CYS A 534 -21.50 -5.16 -33.07
N ALA A 535 -21.05 -6.35 -32.74
CA ALA A 535 -21.56 -7.61 -33.29
C ALA A 535 -21.34 -8.77 -32.32
N ALA A 536 -22.13 -9.84 -32.46
CA ALA A 536 -21.83 -11.12 -31.84
C ALA A 536 -20.74 -11.85 -32.62
N PHE A 537 -19.85 -12.56 -31.91
CA PHE A 537 -18.76 -13.33 -32.50
C PHE A 537 -18.90 -14.83 -32.23
N ASP A 538 -18.64 -15.66 -33.23
CA ASP A 538 -18.90 -17.10 -33.28
C ASP A 538 -17.61 -17.95 -33.12
N ASP A 539 -16.69 -17.61 -32.24
CA ASP A 539 -15.47 -18.40 -32.01
C ASP A 539 -15.57 -19.22 -30.71
N LYS A 540 -16.12 -20.43 -30.78
CA LYS A 540 -16.27 -21.35 -29.65
C LYS A 540 -14.97 -21.79 -29.03
N ASN A 541 -13.88 -21.81 -29.81
CA ASN A 541 -12.57 -22.28 -29.38
C ASN A 541 -11.66 -21.12 -28.94
N TRP A 542 -12.09 -19.88 -29.06
CA TRP A 542 -11.28 -18.68 -28.79
C TRP A 542 -9.90 -18.70 -29.49
N ASN A 543 -9.83 -19.32 -30.64
CA ASN A 543 -8.60 -19.44 -31.41
C ASN A 543 -8.39 -18.31 -32.43
N GLY A 544 -9.34 -17.37 -32.51
CA GLY A 544 -9.32 -16.24 -33.41
C GLY A 544 -9.77 -16.59 -34.83
N LYS A 545 -10.46 -17.74 -35.02
CA LYS A 545 -10.96 -18.21 -36.32
C LYS A 545 -12.40 -18.70 -36.15
N GLN A 546 -13.23 -18.45 -37.13
CA GLN A 546 -14.54 -19.08 -37.23
C GLN A 546 -14.32 -20.49 -37.81
N ASP A 547 -14.51 -21.52 -37.01
CA ASP A 547 -14.41 -22.91 -37.40
C ASP A 547 -15.73 -23.44 -37.93
N ALA A 548 -15.70 -24.44 -38.83
CA ALA A 548 -16.91 -25.00 -39.41
C ALA A 548 -17.79 -25.65 -38.35
N GLY A 549 -19.03 -25.19 -38.25
CA GLY A 549 -20.03 -25.68 -37.27
C GLY A 549 -20.05 -24.91 -35.94
N GLU A 550 -19.35 -23.79 -35.81
CA GLU A 550 -19.49 -22.87 -34.71
C GLU A 550 -20.80 -22.09 -34.87
N GLU A 551 -21.65 -22.23 -33.88
CA GLU A 551 -22.88 -21.45 -33.69
C GLU A 551 -22.60 -20.35 -32.67
N ASP A 552 -23.55 -19.42 -32.50
CA ASP A 552 -23.43 -18.26 -31.59
C ASP A 552 -22.73 -18.60 -30.29
N ILE A 553 -21.69 -17.87 -29.98
CA ILE A 553 -20.94 -18.02 -28.73
C ILE A 553 -21.82 -17.58 -27.56
N GLU A 554 -21.93 -18.46 -26.60
CA GLU A 554 -22.48 -18.10 -25.29
C GLU A 554 -21.41 -17.39 -24.46
N TYR A 555 -21.24 -16.09 -24.67
CA TYR A 555 -20.17 -15.26 -24.09
C TYR A 555 -20.14 -15.26 -22.55
N CYS A 556 -21.18 -15.75 -21.91
CA CYS A 556 -21.25 -15.87 -20.46
C CYS A 556 -21.08 -17.30 -19.94
N LYS A 557 -21.16 -18.32 -20.76
CA LYS A 557 -20.93 -19.67 -20.26
C LYS A 557 -19.49 -19.78 -19.76
N CYS A 558 -19.40 -20.21 -18.51
CA CYS A 558 -18.10 -20.50 -17.90
C CYS A 558 -17.34 -21.51 -18.74
N ASN A 559 -16.08 -21.22 -19.04
CA ASN A 559 -15.18 -22.18 -19.63
C ASN A 559 -15.13 -23.44 -18.74
N PRO A 560 -15.38 -24.64 -19.26
CA PRO A 560 -15.35 -25.87 -18.45
C PRO A 560 -14.00 -26.13 -17.73
N LYS A 561 -12.92 -25.47 -18.19
CA LYS A 561 -11.56 -25.66 -17.63
C LYS A 561 -11.28 -24.76 -16.42
N ASP A 562 -11.79 -23.53 -16.39
CA ASP A 562 -11.48 -22.53 -15.35
C ASP A 562 -12.72 -21.95 -14.66
N GLY A 563 -13.93 -22.23 -15.16
CA GLY A 563 -15.16 -21.75 -14.56
C GLY A 563 -15.42 -20.24 -14.76
N ILE A 564 -14.68 -19.57 -15.63
CA ILE A 564 -14.74 -18.11 -15.85
C ILE A 564 -15.50 -17.81 -17.14
N SER A 565 -16.43 -16.82 -17.11
CA SER A 565 -17.07 -16.26 -18.30
C SER A 565 -16.04 -15.50 -19.16
N PRO A 566 -15.94 -15.78 -20.48
CA PRO A 566 -15.04 -15.05 -21.35
C PRO A 566 -15.24 -13.54 -21.33
N ALA A 567 -16.49 -13.06 -21.34
CA ALA A 567 -16.78 -11.63 -21.31
C ALA A 567 -16.29 -10.99 -19.98
N VAL A 568 -16.58 -11.62 -18.85
CA VAL A 568 -16.13 -11.17 -17.53
C VAL A 568 -14.60 -11.18 -17.47
N LYS A 569 -13.96 -12.26 -17.95
CA LYS A 569 -12.50 -12.37 -17.95
C LYS A 569 -11.81 -11.27 -18.76
N VAL A 570 -12.33 -10.98 -19.96
CA VAL A 570 -11.75 -9.91 -20.79
C VAL A 570 -12.02 -8.53 -20.18
N MET A 571 -13.19 -8.30 -19.58
CA MET A 571 -13.47 -7.05 -18.86
C MET A 571 -12.52 -6.86 -17.68
N GLU A 572 -12.20 -7.92 -16.94
CA GLU A 572 -11.25 -7.91 -15.85
C GLU A 572 -9.82 -7.64 -16.34
N ASP A 573 -9.35 -8.36 -17.37
CA ASP A 573 -8.00 -8.23 -17.93
C ASP A 573 -7.73 -6.84 -18.51
N TYR A 574 -8.74 -6.15 -19.04
CA TYR A 574 -8.63 -4.82 -19.65
C TYR A 574 -9.23 -3.70 -18.77
N HIS A 575 -9.52 -3.96 -17.51
CA HIS A 575 -9.98 -2.96 -16.54
C HIS A 575 -11.14 -2.09 -17.06
N TRP A 576 -12.18 -2.72 -17.62
CA TRP A 576 -13.30 -2.01 -18.23
C TRP A 576 -14.01 -1.10 -17.24
N SER A 577 -14.13 0.17 -17.60
CA SER A 577 -14.73 1.22 -16.78
C SER A 577 -16.19 1.48 -17.13
N TYR A 578 -16.52 1.49 -18.44
CA TYR A 578 -17.87 1.77 -18.91
C TYR A 578 -18.16 1.09 -20.26
N LEU A 579 -19.44 0.75 -20.53
CA LEU A 579 -19.85 0.03 -21.73
C LEU A 579 -21.25 0.47 -22.18
N ASN A 580 -21.50 0.44 -23.52
CA ASN A 580 -22.80 0.80 -24.10
C ASN A 580 -23.88 -0.24 -23.78
N MET A 581 -25.03 0.21 -23.19
CA MET A 581 -26.20 -0.63 -22.95
C MET A 581 -27.18 -0.64 -24.12
N ASP A 582 -27.11 0.38 -24.97
CA ASP A 582 -28.10 0.61 -26.04
C ASP A 582 -27.66 0.03 -27.41
N TYR A 583 -26.41 -0.50 -27.53
CA TYR A 583 -25.90 -1.07 -28.78
C TYR A 583 -26.02 -2.60 -28.78
N ASN A 584 -25.73 -3.28 -29.80
CA ASN A 584 -25.96 -4.70 -30.15
C ASN A 584 -26.72 -5.53 -29.10
N GLN A 585 -28.05 -5.47 -29.19
CA GLN A 585 -28.92 -6.11 -28.20
C GLN A 585 -28.82 -7.66 -28.20
N ASN A 586 -28.30 -8.28 -29.26
CA ASN A 586 -28.06 -9.72 -29.24
C ASN A 586 -27.00 -10.09 -28.19
N VAL A 587 -25.89 -9.34 -28.13
CA VAL A 587 -24.84 -9.56 -27.12
C VAL A 587 -25.36 -9.28 -25.71
N ILE A 588 -25.99 -8.12 -25.51
CA ILE A 588 -26.52 -7.69 -24.20
C ILE A 588 -27.58 -8.69 -23.67
N ASN A 589 -28.48 -9.14 -24.54
CA ASN A 589 -29.51 -10.12 -24.17
C ASN A 589 -28.90 -11.51 -23.89
N ASN A 590 -27.85 -11.92 -24.59
CA ASN A 590 -27.16 -13.16 -24.30
C ASN A 590 -26.51 -13.14 -22.93
N TRP A 591 -25.87 -12.03 -22.51
CA TRP A 591 -25.33 -11.88 -21.15
C TRP A 591 -26.42 -12.00 -20.07
N SER A 592 -27.62 -11.47 -20.35
CA SER A 592 -28.76 -11.62 -19.44
C SER A 592 -29.28 -13.05 -19.41
N LYS A 593 -29.43 -13.69 -20.57
CA LYS A 593 -29.88 -15.07 -20.70
C LYS A 593 -28.93 -16.08 -20.08
N ASP A 594 -27.64 -15.87 -20.22
CA ASP A 594 -26.59 -16.78 -19.76
C ASP A 594 -26.21 -16.52 -18.29
N GLY A 595 -26.70 -15.43 -17.67
CA GLY A 595 -26.61 -15.17 -16.24
C GLY A 595 -25.42 -14.35 -15.78
N CYS A 596 -24.53 -13.83 -16.66
CA CYS A 596 -23.40 -13.00 -16.25
C CYS A 596 -23.72 -11.50 -16.17
N MET A 597 -24.87 -11.06 -16.66
CA MET A 597 -25.21 -9.63 -16.67
C MET A 597 -25.16 -8.99 -15.28
N ASN A 598 -25.65 -9.64 -14.25
CA ASN A 598 -25.63 -9.11 -12.89
C ASN A 598 -24.20 -8.91 -12.36
N GLU A 599 -23.28 -9.83 -12.68
CA GLU A 599 -21.88 -9.69 -12.33
C GLU A 599 -21.25 -8.53 -13.09
N ILE A 600 -21.49 -8.41 -14.40
CA ILE A 600 -20.99 -7.31 -15.22
C ILE A 600 -21.52 -5.97 -14.67
N GLN A 601 -22.81 -5.83 -14.40
CA GLN A 601 -23.39 -4.60 -13.84
C GLN A 601 -22.76 -4.19 -12.50
N ARG A 602 -22.50 -5.16 -11.61
CA ARG A 602 -21.87 -4.90 -10.33
C ARG A 602 -20.40 -4.47 -10.48
N ARG A 603 -19.65 -5.14 -11.36
CA ARG A 603 -18.19 -5.04 -11.44
C ARG A 603 -17.67 -4.05 -12.49
N LEU A 604 -18.47 -3.68 -13.49
CA LEU A 604 -18.07 -2.74 -14.54
C LEU A 604 -17.64 -1.40 -13.94
N GLY A 605 -16.36 -1.04 -14.13
CA GLY A 605 -15.68 0.04 -13.44
C GLY A 605 -15.23 -0.36 -12.02
N TYR A 606 -15.09 0.60 -11.13
CA TYR A 606 -14.74 0.35 -9.73
C TYR A 606 -15.95 -0.12 -8.92
N ARG A 607 -15.69 -0.95 -7.89
CA ARG A 607 -16.68 -1.32 -6.87
C ARG A 607 -15.98 -1.35 -5.52
N LEU A 608 -16.10 -0.27 -4.79
CA LEU A 608 -15.43 -0.07 -3.52
C LEU A 608 -16.32 -0.50 -2.36
N SER A 609 -15.77 -1.25 -1.42
CA SER A 609 -16.45 -1.65 -0.18
C SER A 609 -15.51 -1.56 1.02
N LEU A 610 -16.03 -1.19 2.18
CA LEU A 610 -15.34 -1.35 3.45
C LEU A 610 -15.25 -2.85 3.78
N THR A 611 -14.09 -3.29 4.27
CA THR A 611 -13.93 -4.61 4.88
C THR A 611 -13.79 -4.49 6.40
N ASP A 612 -12.92 -3.58 6.84
CA ASP A 612 -12.62 -3.37 8.24
C ASP A 612 -12.40 -1.89 8.56
N VAL A 613 -12.81 -1.49 9.73
CA VAL A 613 -12.46 -0.19 10.31
C VAL A 613 -11.97 -0.43 11.73
N TYR A 614 -10.85 0.18 12.07
CA TYR A 614 -10.34 0.21 13.43
C TYR A 614 -10.29 1.65 13.90
N HIS A 615 -10.68 1.89 15.14
CA HIS A 615 -10.60 3.23 15.72
C HIS A 615 -10.22 3.19 17.20
N SER A 616 -9.64 4.28 17.68
CA SER A 616 -9.27 4.41 19.09
C SER A 616 -10.45 4.09 20.00
N ARG A 617 -10.25 3.24 21.02
CA ARG A 617 -11.28 2.88 22.02
C ARG A 617 -11.77 4.10 22.79
N THR A 618 -10.86 5.02 23.11
CA THR A 618 -11.16 6.22 23.87
C THR A 618 -11.05 7.45 22.98
N ALA A 619 -12.07 8.30 23.00
CA ALA A 619 -12.12 9.58 22.31
C ALA A 619 -12.25 10.70 23.36
N VAL A 620 -11.25 11.60 23.41
CA VAL A 620 -11.20 12.73 24.35
C VAL A 620 -11.30 14.04 23.58
N ALA A 621 -12.12 14.96 24.06
CA ALA A 621 -12.27 16.29 23.46
C ALA A 621 -10.91 17.02 23.41
N GLY A 622 -10.56 17.56 22.24
CA GLY A 622 -9.23 18.13 22.00
C GLY A 622 -8.08 17.12 21.96
N GLY A 623 -8.35 15.82 22.06
CA GLY A 623 -7.34 14.75 22.02
C GLY A 623 -7.11 14.19 20.63
N ILE A 624 -6.15 13.27 20.53
CA ILE A 624 -5.85 12.53 19.28
C ILE A 624 -6.72 11.27 19.24
N PHE A 625 -7.34 11.05 18.10
CA PHE A 625 -8.18 9.88 17.79
C PHE A 625 -7.71 9.25 16.48
N SER A 626 -7.35 7.99 16.51
CA SER A 626 -6.86 7.26 15.32
C SER A 626 -7.97 6.47 14.66
N VAL A 627 -7.99 6.49 13.34
CA VAL A 627 -8.89 5.69 12.50
C VAL A 627 -8.04 4.99 11.43
N ASN A 628 -8.26 3.68 11.27
CA ASN A 628 -7.65 2.87 10.21
C ASN A 628 -8.77 2.24 9.41
N ILE A 629 -8.72 2.38 8.08
CA ILE A 629 -9.79 1.99 7.17
C ILE A 629 -9.23 1.07 6.10
N ASN A 630 -9.90 -0.06 5.89
CA ASN A 630 -9.60 -1.01 4.83
C ASN A 630 -10.71 -0.97 3.78
N ILE A 631 -10.33 -0.68 2.54
CA ILE A 631 -11.24 -0.64 1.38
C ILE A 631 -10.80 -1.68 0.36
N LYS A 632 -11.73 -2.53 -0.05
CA LYS A 632 -11.58 -3.49 -1.14
C LYS A 632 -12.18 -2.92 -2.42
N ASN A 633 -11.53 -3.14 -3.55
CA ASN A 633 -12.08 -2.90 -4.88
C ASN A 633 -12.37 -4.24 -5.57
N SER A 634 -13.63 -4.63 -5.65
CA SER A 634 -14.09 -5.85 -6.34
C SER A 634 -14.54 -5.59 -7.79
N GLY A 635 -14.44 -4.36 -8.28
CA GLY A 635 -14.73 -3.98 -9.66
C GLY A 635 -13.68 -4.45 -10.66
N PHE A 636 -13.86 -4.09 -11.95
CA PHE A 636 -12.88 -4.36 -12.99
C PHE A 636 -11.81 -3.29 -13.11
N ALA A 637 -12.07 -2.07 -12.64
CA ALA A 637 -11.18 -0.91 -12.77
C ALA A 637 -11.03 -0.16 -11.44
N ALA A 638 -10.06 0.75 -11.36
CA ALA A 638 -9.99 1.77 -10.33
C ALA A 638 -10.87 2.99 -10.70
N PRO A 639 -11.16 3.94 -9.79
CA PRO A 639 -11.56 5.29 -10.18
C PRO A 639 -10.46 5.91 -11.05
N MET A 640 -10.79 6.39 -12.25
CA MET A 640 -9.78 6.89 -13.21
C MET A 640 -9.55 8.39 -13.12
N ASN A 641 -10.58 9.17 -12.75
CA ASN A 641 -10.44 10.58 -12.40
C ASN A 641 -10.20 10.75 -10.90
N GLY A 642 -9.51 11.82 -10.51
CA GLY A 642 -9.26 12.12 -9.10
C GLY A 642 -10.54 12.19 -8.28
N ARG A 643 -10.46 11.78 -7.01
CA ARG A 643 -11.55 11.82 -6.03
C ARG A 643 -11.09 12.46 -4.73
N GLY A 644 -11.98 13.22 -4.09
CA GLY A 644 -11.80 13.64 -2.72
C GLY A 644 -11.84 12.43 -1.78
N VAL A 645 -11.07 12.50 -0.70
CA VAL A 645 -11.12 11.54 0.41
C VAL A 645 -11.20 12.33 1.70
N GLU A 646 -12.35 12.27 2.37
CA GLU A 646 -12.61 13.07 3.57
C GLU A 646 -13.18 12.20 4.68
N LEU A 647 -12.63 12.36 5.89
CA LEU A 647 -13.29 11.89 7.11
C LEU A 647 -14.12 13.05 7.67
N ILE A 648 -15.39 12.76 7.95
CA ILE A 648 -16.34 13.77 8.41
C ILE A 648 -16.86 13.34 9.79
N LEU A 649 -16.49 14.10 10.81
CA LEU A 649 -17.06 13.98 12.13
C LEU A 649 -18.31 14.87 12.22
N VAL A 650 -19.42 14.28 12.65
CA VAL A 650 -20.66 15.01 12.96
C VAL A 650 -20.96 14.81 14.43
N ASP A 651 -21.01 15.91 15.19
CA ASP A 651 -21.32 15.89 16.61
C ASP A 651 -22.85 15.81 16.88
N LYS A 652 -23.20 15.69 18.17
CA LYS A 652 -24.60 15.61 18.64
C LYS A 652 -25.48 16.79 18.22
N ASP A 653 -24.89 17.94 17.94
CA ASP A 653 -25.57 19.16 17.54
C ASP A 653 -25.62 19.31 15.99
N GLY A 654 -25.06 18.33 15.26
CA GLY A 654 -25.02 18.30 13.80
C GLY A 654 -23.88 19.15 13.20
N LYS A 655 -22.97 19.68 14.01
CA LYS A 655 -21.80 20.41 13.54
C LYS A 655 -20.81 19.45 12.90
N LYS A 656 -20.30 19.85 11.72
CA LYS A 656 -19.35 19.06 10.94
C LYS A 656 -17.92 19.54 11.17
N THR A 657 -17.00 18.59 11.30
CA THR A 657 -15.56 18.80 11.17
C THR A 657 -15.06 17.89 10.04
N VAL A 658 -14.41 18.48 9.03
CA VAL A 658 -13.89 17.78 7.86
C VAL A 658 -12.38 17.63 7.97
N TYR A 659 -11.91 16.41 7.80
CA TYR A 659 -10.48 16.06 7.70
C TYR A 659 -10.21 15.63 6.26
N ASP A 660 -9.66 16.53 5.46
CA ASP A 660 -9.33 16.28 4.06
C ASP A 660 -8.03 15.45 3.94
N LEU A 661 -8.14 14.26 3.38
CA LEU A 661 -7.05 13.32 3.14
C LEU A 661 -6.67 13.22 1.65
N SER A 662 -7.26 14.05 0.77
CA SER A 662 -7.12 13.94 -0.69
C SER A 662 -5.68 14.12 -1.19
N LYS A 663 -4.79 14.70 -0.37
CA LYS A 663 -3.36 14.83 -0.68
C LYS A 663 -2.53 13.61 -0.29
N GLU A 664 -3.06 12.77 0.57
CA GLU A 664 -2.37 11.62 1.18
C GLU A 664 -2.89 10.30 0.60
N VAL A 665 -4.16 10.27 0.22
CA VAL A 665 -4.86 9.09 -0.27
C VAL A 665 -5.47 9.39 -1.63
N ASP A 666 -5.06 8.64 -2.64
CA ASP A 666 -5.57 8.78 -4.01
C ASP A 666 -6.28 7.50 -4.46
N PRO A 667 -7.63 7.51 -4.58
CA PRO A 667 -8.40 6.35 -5.00
C PRO A 667 -8.07 5.81 -6.39
N ARG A 668 -7.37 6.56 -7.25
CA ARG A 668 -6.91 6.08 -8.56
C ARG A 668 -5.91 4.92 -8.45
N TYR A 669 -5.26 4.77 -7.29
CA TYR A 669 -4.38 3.64 -6.97
C TYR A 669 -5.11 2.49 -6.25
N TRP A 670 -6.42 2.56 -6.08
CA TRP A 670 -7.21 1.44 -5.57
C TRP A 670 -7.60 0.49 -6.70
N PHE A 671 -6.60 -0.24 -7.21
CA PHE A 671 -6.75 -1.12 -8.37
C PHE A 671 -7.70 -2.29 -8.11
N ALA A 672 -8.25 -2.82 -9.20
CA ALA A 672 -9.15 -3.98 -9.19
C ALA A 672 -8.54 -5.18 -8.46
N GLY A 673 -9.35 -5.88 -7.66
CA GLY A 673 -8.96 -7.05 -6.88
C GLY A 673 -8.13 -6.76 -5.62
N GLY A 674 -7.70 -5.50 -5.40
CA GLY A 674 -6.88 -5.10 -4.25
C GLY A 674 -7.68 -4.72 -3.01
N THR A 675 -7.01 -4.76 -1.86
CA THR A 675 -7.46 -4.16 -0.59
C THR A 675 -6.45 -3.10 -0.18
N TYR A 676 -6.93 -1.92 0.19
CA TYR A 676 -6.13 -0.74 0.46
C TYR A 676 -6.40 -0.24 1.86
N THR A 677 -5.33 0.03 2.58
CA THR A 677 -5.40 0.49 3.97
C THR A 677 -4.85 1.90 4.08
N PHE A 678 -5.56 2.76 4.77
CA PHE A 678 -5.04 4.05 5.20
C PHE A 678 -5.39 4.33 6.66
N GLU A 679 -4.47 4.96 7.35
CA GLU A 679 -4.58 5.31 8.77
C GLU A 679 -4.41 6.81 8.97
N LYS A 680 -5.23 7.40 9.82
CA LYS A 680 -5.12 8.80 10.19
C LYS A 680 -5.31 9.01 11.68
N SER A 681 -4.40 9.80 12.26
CA SER A 681 -4.58 10.38 13.60
C SER A 681 -5.25 11.75 13.45
N LEU A 682 -6.42 11.89 14.04
CA LEU A 682 -7.27 13.07 13.96
C LEU A 682 -7.19 13.86 15.27
N GLN A 683 -7.09 15.18 15.19
CA GLN A 683 -7.30 16.06 16.35
C GLN A 683 -8.80 16.29 16.51
N LEU A 684 -9.42 15.73 17.55
CA LEU A 684 -10.84 15.96 17.80
C LEU A 684 -11.09 17.42 18.24
N PRO A 685 -12.23 18.03 17.86
CA PRO A 685 -12.58 19.35 18.36
C PRO A 685 -12.79 19.34 19.88
N ALA A 686 -12.35 20.38 20.57
CA ALA A 686 -12.50 20.51 22.02
C ALA A 686 -13.99 20.59 22.47
N GLU A 687 -14.85 21.04 21.57
CA GLU A 687 -16.29 21.18 21.80
C GLU A 687 -17.12 19.93 21.43
N ALA A 688 -16.54 18.93 20.76
CA ALA A 688 -17.26 17.76 20.27
C ALA A 688 -17.54 16.72 21.39
N ILE A 689 -18.04 17.17 22.55
CA ILE A 689 -18.35 16.29 23.68
C ILE A 689 -19.74 15.65 23.52
N GLY A 690 -19.81 14.34 23.74
CA GLY A 690 -21.04 13.54 23.61
C GLY A 690 -21.02 12.63 22.41
N GLU A 691 -22.21 12.21 21.95
CA GLU A 691 -22.36 11.31 20.82
C GLU A 691 -21.90 11.96 19.51
N CYS A 692 -21.06 11.25 18.77
CA CYS A 692 -20.52 11.65 17.48
C CYS A 692 -20.65 10.51 16.48
N THR A 693 -20.75 10.87 15.20
CA THR A 693 -20.69 9.90 14.09
C THR A 693 -19.54 10.24 13.17
N MET A 694 -18.75 9.22 12.77
CA MET A 694 -17.69 9.32 11.77
C MET A 694 -18.21 8.79 10.43
N TYR A 695 -17.96 9.56 9.37
CA TYR A 695 -18.26 9.20 7.99
C TYR A 695 -17.01 9.24 7.13
N LEU A 696 -17.01 8.44 6.06
CA LEU A 696 -16.12 8.56 4.91
C LEU A 696 -16.89 9.19 3.75
N SER A 697 -16.40 10.29 3.21
CA SER A 697 -16.88 10.92 1.98
C SER A 697 -15.85 10.78 0.89
N LEU A 698 -16.31 10.41 -0.31
CA LEU A 698 -15.50 10.29 -1.53
C LEU A 698 -16.13 11.19 -2.62
N PRO A 699 -16.12 12.52 -2.42
CA PRO A 699 -16.79 13.46 -3.31
C PRO A 699 -16.05 13.63 -4.64
N ASP A 700 -16.71 14.25 -5.61
CA ASP A 700 -16.02 14.80 -6.77
C ASP A 700 -15.15 15.99 -6.33
N PRO A 701 -13.89 16.08 -6.78
CA PRO A 701 -12.99 17.16 -6.34
C PRO A 701 -13.33 18.53 -6.94
N LYS A 702 -14.23 18.57 -7.95
CA LYS A 702 -14.62 19.84 -8.59
C LYS A 702 -15.60 20.61 -7.70
N PRO A 703 -15.33 21.90 -7.38
CA PRO A 703 -16.18 22.67 -6.48
C PRO A 703 -17.67 22.72 -6.90
N THR A 704 -17.94 22.65 -8.20
CA THR A 704 -19.30 22.62 -8.78
C THR A 704 -20.08 21.35 -8.46
N LEU A 705 -19.38 20.25 -8.12
CA LEU A 705 -19.95 18.92 -7.91
C LEU A 705 -19.75 18.39 -6.48
N HIS A 706 -18.77 18.94 -5.76
CA HIS A 706 -18.28 18.44 -4.47
C HIS A 706 -19.40 18.20 -3.44
N ASP A 707 -20.28 19.16 -3.27
CA ASP A 707 -21.36 19.11 -2.28
C ASP A 707 -22.63 18.42 -2.78
N ASN A 708 -22.61 17.90 -4.02
CA ASN A 708 -23.74 17.19 -4.57
C ASN A 708 -23.62 15.67 -4.33
N PRO A 709 -24.47 15.06 -3.47
CA PRO A 709 -24.40 13.64 -3.12
C PRO A 709 -24.37 12.69 -4.31
N LYS A 710 -24.97 13.09 -5.45
CA LYS A 710 -25.04 12.26 -6.65
C LYS A 710 -23.69 12.05 -7.34
N PHE A 711 -22.68 12.86 -7.00
CA PHE A 711 -21.33 12.76 -7.53
C PHE A 711 -20.32 12.20 -6.49
N SER A 712 -20.79 11.88 -5.28
CA SER A 712 -19.99 11.18 -4.28
C SER A 712 -20.08 9.66 -4.49
N ILE A 713 -19.01 8.93 -4.16
CA ILE A 713 -18.98 7.47 -4.27
C ILE A 713 -19.68 6.84 -3.07
N ARG A 714 -20.73 6.06 -3.34
CA ARG A 714 -21.35 5.15 -2.38
C ARG A 714 -20.55 3.85 -2.35
N LEU A 715 -20.16 3.42 -1.16
CA LEU A 715 -19.50 2.12 -0.96
C LEU A 715 -20.54 0.98 -1.05
N ALA A 716 -20.08 -0.17 -1.51
CA ALA A 716 -20.92 -1.34 -1.76
C ALA A 716 -21.18 -2.15 -0.47
N ASN A 717 -21.55 -1.46 0.62
CA ASN A 717 -21.95 -2.06 1.88
C ASN A 717 -23.41 -1.68 2.18
N ALA A 718 -24.14 -2.58 2.84
CA ALA A 718 -25.51 -2.29 3.27
C ALA A 718 -25.55 -1.27 4.42
N ASP A 719 -26.59 -0.46 4.47
CA ASP A 719 -26.99 0.40 5.60
C ASP A 719 -25.97 1.47 6.06
N ILE A 720 -24.93 1.74 5.28
CA ILE A 720 -23.93 2.79 5.63
C ILE A 720 -24.10 4.09 4.83
N TRP A 721 -24.85 4.06 3.72
CA TRP A 721 -24.99 5.23 2.83
C TRP A 721 -26.00 6.24 3.35
N ASN A 722 -25.59 7.49 3.45
CA ASN A 722 -26.48 8.61 3.68
C ASN A 722 -26.75 9.37 2.36
N GLU A 723 -27.86 9.09 1.74
CA GLU A 723 -28.22 9.62 0.42
C GLU A 723 -28.30 11.15 0.38
N SER A 724 -28.79 11.77 1.45
CA SER A 724 -28.98 13.23 1.51
C SER A 724 -27.65 14.00 1.62
N LYS A 725 -26.60 13.36 2.15
CA LYS A 725 -25.29 13.98 2.39
C LYS A 725 -24.20 13.48 1.44
N GLY A 726 -24.37 12.29 0.83
CA GLY A 726 -23.32 11.66 0.02
C GLY A 726 -22.21 11.05 0.85
N TYR A 727 -22.49 10.59 2.07
CA TYR A 727 -21.52 10.07 3.01
C TYR A 727 -21.73 8.59 3.31
N ASN A 728 -20.63 7.85 3.55
CA ASN A 728 -20.64 6.47 4.02
C ASN A 728 -20.36 6.44 5.52
N LYS A 729 -21.31 5.98 6.33
CA LYS A 729 -21.17 5.90 7.78
C LYS A 729 -20.12 4.84 8.14
N LEU A 730 -19.16 5.21 8.99
CA LEU A 730 -18.17 4.28 9.53
C LEU A 730 -18.62 3.73 10.88
N PHE A 731 -18.87 4.61 11.85
CA PHE A 731 -19.28 4.23 13.22
C PHE A 731 -19.82 5.42 14.00
N ASP A 732 -20.51 5.10 15.10
CA ASP A 732 -20.84 6.04 16.17
C ASP A 732 -19.89 5.84 17.34
N PHE A 733 -19.58 6.91 18.06
CA PHE A 733 -18.70 6.87 19.23
C PHE A 733 -18.98 8.06 20.15
N THR A 734 -18.56 7.94 21.42
CA THR A 734 -18.75 9.02 22.42
C THR A 734 -17.44 9.71 22.71
N VAL A 735 -17.42 11.03 22.61
CA VAL A 735 -16.28 11.87 23.00
C VAL A 735 -16.49 12.33 24.44
N VAL A 736 -15.52 12.06 25.32
CA VAL A 736 -15.53 12.45 26.72
C VAL A 736 -14.70 13.71 26.96
N GLU A 737 -14.98 14.44 28.05
CA GLU A 737 -14.23 15.65 28.38
C GLU A 737 -12.81 15.34 28.84
N LYS A 738 -12.61 14.27 29.63
CA LYS A 738 -11.33 13.81 30.11
C LYS A 738 -11.14 12.31 29.96
N ALA A 739 -9.90 11.87 29.88
CA ALA A 739 -9.58 10.44 29.69
C ALA A 739 -10.07 9.57 30.89
N GLU A 740 -10.09 10.13 32.10
CA GLU A 740 -10.60 9.48 33.30
C GLU A 740 -12.13 9.27 33.33
N ASP A 741 -12.87 10.02 32.49
CA ASP A 741 -14.31 9.87 32.30
C ASP A 741 -14.64 8.76 31.24
N ALA A 742 -13.65 8.31 30.48
CA ALA A 742 -13.80 7.14 29.65
C ALA A 742 -14.05 5.92 30.54
N ILE A 743 -15.08 5.13 30.24
CA ILE A 743 -15.29 3.87 30.95
C ILE A 743 -13.98 3.08 30.78
N PRO A 744 -13.23 2.82 31.89
CA PRO A 744 -12.02 2.03 31.77
C PRO A 744 -12.41 0.73 31.09
N PRO A 745 -11.61 0.22 30.13
CA PRO A 745 -11.82 -1.12 29.63
C PRO A 745 -11.91 -1.99 30.88
N GLN A 746 -13.01 -2.73 31.05
CA GLN A 746 -12.99 -3.81 32.01
C GLN A 746 -11.71 -4.56 31.69
N SER A 747 -10.91 -4.88 32.69
CA SER A 747 -9.72 -5.70 32.54
C SER A 747 -10.15 -7.08 32.08
N GLU A 748 -10.63 -7.17 30.88
CA GLU A 748 -10.62 -8.41 30.15
C GLU A 748 -9.15 -8.57 29.80
N ASP A 749 -8.52 -9.59 30.38
CA ASP A 749 -7.35 -10.21 29.77
C ASP A 749 -7.74 -10.43 28.30
N VAL A 750 -7.37 -9.49 27.42
CA VAL A 750 -7.57 -9.67 26.00
C VAL A 750 -6.56 -10.73 25.63
N THR A 751 -6.97 -11.98 25.78
CA THR A 751 -6.32 -13.10 25.12
C THR A 751 -6.49 -12.81 23.64
N ILE A 752 -5.43 -12.27 23.02
CA ILE A 752 -5.40 -12.06 21.56
C ILE A 752 -5.29 -13.46 20.97
N GLY A 753 -6.44 -14.01 20.62
CA GLY A 753 -6.57 -15.36 20.10
C GLY A 753 -6.52 -16.45 21.17
N GLU A 754 -7.23 -17.52 20.94
CA GLU A 754 -7.01 -18.83 21.55
C GLU A 754 -5.53 -19.20 21.42
N GLU A 755 -5.03 -20.12 22.28
CA GLU A 755 -3.68 -20.70 22.23
C GLU A 755 -3.08 -20.67 20.82
N PHE A 756 -2.07 -19.82 20.58
CA PHE A 756 -1.49 -19.73 19.25
C PHE A 756 -0.45 -20.84 19.04
N ASP A 757 -0.46 -21.44 17.87
CA ASP A 757 0.67 -22.23 17.39
C ASP A 757 1.78 -21.25 16.93
N PRO A 758 2.96 -21.22 17.58
CA PRO A 758 4.05 -20.34 17.15
C PRO A 758 4.55 -20.66 15.73
N TRP A 759 4.09 -21.76 15.13
CA TRP A 759 4.47 -22.25 13.81
C TRP A 759 3.38 -22.10 12.74
N GLU A 760 2.13 -21.73 13.10
CA GLU A 760 1.05 -21.45 12.16
C GLU A 760 1.33 -20.12 11.41
N LYS A 761 1.31 -20.23 10.05
CA LYS A 761 1.63 -19.11 9.12
C LYS A 761 0.54 -18.05 9.09
#